data_dc7ec935160635b8b430bdc676996d27
#
_entry.id   dc7ec935160635b8b430bdc676996d27
#
_cell.length_a   1.000
_cell.length_b   1.000
_cell.length_c   1.000
_cell.angle_alpha   90.00
_cell.angle_beta   90.00
_cell.angle_gamma   90.00
#
_symmetry.space_group_name_H-M   'P 1'
#
loop_
_entity.id
_entity.type
_entity.pdbx_description
1 polymer ?
#
loop_
_entity_poly.entity_id
_entity_poly.type
_entity_poly.pdbx_seq_one_letter_code
_entity_poly.pdbx_strand_id
1 'polypeptide(L)'
;MSPAEALASLVVEPGYRIDLVAAEPLVQSPVAIAFDERGRMYVAENRGYPDPLEGGPAAAPQGVIALVTDTDGDGHYDRRSDFATGLTYPNGVMAWDGGVFVTVAPDLLYLKDTNGDGVADQRRVVLTGFNTNRTAQIRFSHPTLGPDGWIYMTAGLNGGRVTSPAHPERRPVEFTSSDSRFNPRTGEFELVGGQGQFGLTFDDQGRRFICANRNPVWHVVLEPPQLKRNPNLAFSETVQEVSAAGAQAKVWPISRDLTTASFIPTMMNAPHVGTFTAASGVHIHRGDALPDGQRGSVFIAESAQNLVQRQLLESDGVSFRSRPARDGVEFLASRDTWFRPVFLANGPDGALYIVDMYRKDIDHPAYVPEPSRRLFDFTAGSSRGRIYRIAASGRAPVRSPVDFAAASVEVLVATLEQPNGWRRDTAQRLLIERNAQAAAGQLRSLSAAGNEFGRLHALWTMDALDVLRDDDIVRAMRDRIASVRENGVRLAERRLPQSPQLFDALIPLANDTDARVRLHVALALGAVDDPRNIDVLATIARRDGADRWLRAAVLSSVRNRASAFLDAFVAGPGAAPAVRGAVMQDLGRLFGAAESAEQCLAIVTHISAPVAELSWQPAALAGLAAGLRTRGIASNAQSALMTLVSADTVQARVARERLATLMVRAGQLALRQGAPAEQRLSAIELLGQGEWSASGNTLVRLLEPQREAVIQIAAVRAIGQLRETQAAASLVEPARWQAYTPQVRDAVLTVVLSEERLVSVLLDAVASRGISASALGASRWRRLTAHRNPAIRQRAEALYNAEETGTAMQVYQRKLPDVLAHTGDPARGAAPFTRYCVACHTFNGTGGVVGPDLSGIRNQPADALLLHIVFPDYEITPGYEAYTVQIGDGRTIVGRLESEAPNSVTLRDGTGQSHAIVRTDIKSMTAATSSLMPAGLDQTMSSGELADLIAYLKSAAR
;
A
#
# COMPACT_ATOMS: atom_id res chain seq x y z
N MET A 1 -5.45 2.65 34.27
CA MET A 1 -5.68 1.38 35.00
C MET A 1 -4.37 0.87 35.55
N SER A 2 -4.38 0.11 36.63
CA SER A 2 -3.23 -0.67 37.07
C SER A 2 -2.87 -1.76 36.02
N PRO A 3 -1.66 -2.35 36.05
CA PRO A 3 -1.29 -3.42 35.13
C PRO A 3 -2.27 -4.61 35.17
N ALA A 4 -2.76 -5.01 36.36
CA ALA A 4 -3.71 -6.11 36.51
C ALA A 4 -5.11 -5.78 35.92
N GLU A 5 -5.61 -4.55 36.17
CA GLU A 5 -6.88 -4.10 35.58
C GLU A 5 -6.83 -4.01 34.08
N ALA A 6 -5.71 -3.55 33.51
CA ALA A 6 -5.55 -3.49 32.07
C ALA A 6 -5.45 -4.88 31.44
N LEU A 7 -4.73 -5.81 32.05
CA LEU A 7 -4.71 -7.21 31.62
C LEU A 7 -6.13 -7.79 31.60
N ALA A 8 -6.96 -7.50 32.63
CA ALA A 8 -8.34 -7.94 32.71
C ALA A 8 -9.27 -7.27 31.67
N SER A 9 -8.88 -6.12 31.11
CA SER A 9 -9.63 -5.42 30.04
C SER A 9 -9.43 -6.00 28.66
N LEU A 10 -8.39 -6.83 28.46
CA LEU A 10 -8.03 -7.44 27.20
C LEU A 10 -8.95 -8.63 26.88
N VAL A 11 -9.41 -8.69 25.64
CA VAL A 11 -10.18 -9.80 25.09
C VAL A 11 -9.33 -10.46 24.00
N VAL A 12 -8.84 -11.65 24.27
CA VAL A 12 -8.06 -12.45 23.30
C VAL A 12 -8.93 -13.54 22.68
N GLU A 13 -8.60 -13.95 21.47
CA GLU A 13 -9.27 -15.05 20.75
C GLU A 13 -9.30 -16.34 21.59
N PRO A 14 -10.43 -17.09 21.61
CA PRO A 14 -10.50 -18.36 22.33
C PRO A 14 -9.41 -19.35 21.89
N GLY A 15 -8.86 -20.08 22.86
CA GLY A 15 -7.74 -21.00 22.65
C GLY A 15 -6.37 -20.39 22.90
N TYR A 16 -6.32 -19.09 23.21
CA TYR A 16 -5.09 -18.39 23.60
C TYR A 16 -5.19 -17.90 25.05
N ARG A 17 -4.04 -17.78 25.69
CA ARG A 17 -3.89 -17.07 26.95
C ARG A 17 -2.97 -15.88 26.76
N ILE A 18 -3.17 -14.85 27.55
CA ILE A 18 -2.32 -13.66 27.61
C ILE A 18 -1.74 -13.53 29.00
N ASP A 19 -0.44 -13.35 29.11
CA ASP A 19 0.30 -13.11 30.35
C ASP A 19 0.94 -11.71 30.29
N LEU A 20 0.94 -10.97 31.39
CA LEU A 20 1.69 -9.72 31.54
C LEU A 20 3.10 -10.07 32.03
N VAL A 21 4.12 -9.90 31.20
CA VAL A 21 5.49 -10.35 31.50
C VAL A 21 6.39 -9.22 32.03
N ALA A 22 6.06 -7.96 31.72
CA ALA A 22 6.72 -6.79 32.29
C ALA A 22 5.75 -5.58 32.29
N ALA A 23 5.84 -4.75 33.30
CA ALA A 23 5.03 -3.54 33.44
C ALA A 23 5.84 -2.43 34.13
N GLU A 24 5.25 -1.23 34.20
CA GLU A 24 5.81 -0.16 35.01
C GLU A 24 5.99 -0.58 36.48
N PRO A 25 7.11 -0.28 37.16
CA PRO A 25 8.21 0.61 36.72
C PRO A 25 9.34 -0.07 35.95
N LEU A 26 9.29 -1.38 35.68
CA LEU A 26 10.34 -2.12 34.94
C LEU A 26 10.49 -1.64 33.50
N VAL A 27 9.37 -1.26 32.84
CA VAL A 27 9.36 -0.73 31.50
C VAL A 27 8.53 0.54 31.42
N GLN A 28 9.00 1.54 30.65
CA GLN A 28 8.33 2.83 30.50
C GLN A 28 8.35 3.29 29.04
N SER A 29 7.18 3.58 28.45
CA SER A 29 7.04 3.99 27.05
C SER A 29 7.79 3.08 26.06
N PRO A 30 7.63 1.75 26.16
CA PRO A 30 8.33 0.81 25.29
C PRO A 30 7.81 0.92 23.85
N VAL A 31 8.71 0.84 22.87
CA VAL A 31 8.37 0.92 21.43
C VAL A 31 8.95 -0.23 20.61
N ALA A 32 9.94 -0.94 21.13
CA ALA A 32 10.49 -2.14 20.51
C ALA A 32 11.19 -3.01 21.55
N ILE A 33 11.29 -4.30 21.27
CA ILE A 33 12.03 -5.27 22.09
C ILE A 33 12.94 -6.13 21.22
N ALA A 34 14.03 -6.63 21.82
CA ALA A 34 14.86 -7.68 21.25
C ALA A 34 15.36 -8.61 22.35
N PHE A 35 15.50 -9.89 22.03
CA PHE A 35 16.06 -10.87 22.97
C PHE A 35 17.50 -11.20 22.56
N ASP A 36 18.39 -11.28 23.54
CA ASP A 36 19.73 -11.80 23.32
C ASP A 36 19.78 -13.33 23.37
N GLU A 37 20.95 -13.89 23.15
CA GLU A 37 21.20 -15.33 23.14
C GLU A 37 21.00 -16.01 24.50
N ARG A 38 20.81 -15.24 25.58
CA ARG A 38 20.48 -15.71 26.94
C ARG A 38 19.00 -15.54 27.29
N GLY A 39 18.20 -15.03 26.34
CA GLY A 39 16.78 -14.75 26.56
C GLY A 39 16.50 -13.49 27.40
N ARG A 40 17.54 -12.66 27.70
CA ARG A 40 17.32 -11.35 28.33
C ARG A 40 16.68 -10.42 27.29
N MET A 41 15.83 -9.53 27.75
CA MET A 41 15.06 -8.64 26.87
C MET A 41 15.59 -7.21 26.93
N TYR A 42 16.06 -6.69 25.79
CA TYR A 42 16.32 -5.27 25.59
C TYR A 42 15.05 -4.57 25.18
N VAL A 43 14.74 -3.45 25.82
CA VAL A 43 13.54 -2.65 25.55
C VAL A 43 13.95 -1.25 25.14
N ALA A 44 13.59 -0.84 23.94
CA ALA A 44 13.72 0.56 23.51
C ALA A 44 12.58 1.38 24.11
N GLU A 45 12.91 2.33 24.96
CA GLU A 45 11.96 3.20 25.65
C GLU A 45 12.01 4.63 25.10
N ASN A 46 10.96 5.03 24.42
CA ASN A 46 10.84 6.36 23.81
C ASN A 46 10.20 7.35 24.80
N ARG A 47 10.88 7.62 25.92
CA ARG A 47 10.36 8.43 27.05
C ARG A 47 10.13 9.89 26.68
N GLY A 48 10.88 10.44 25.74
CA GLY A 48 10.76 11.83 25.28
C GLY A 48 9.63 12.09 24.28
N TYR A 49 8.91 11.05 23.86
CA TYR A 49 7.82 11.19 22.89
C TYR A 49 6.54 11.81 23.54
N PRO A 50 5.83 12.73 22.85
CA PRO A 50 6.12 13.25 21.51
C PRO A 50 7.25 14.30 21.50
N ASP A 51 7.94 14.44 20.38
CA ASP A 51 8.88 15.53 20.18
C ASP A 51 8.13 16.88 20.06
N PRO A 52 8.80 18.00 20.38
CA PRO A 52 8.20 19.33 20.29
C PRO A 52 7.70 19.64 18.89
N LEU A 53 6.69 20.50 18.78
CA LEU A 53 6.28 21.09 17.51
C LEU A 53 7.44 21.87 16.89
N GLU A 54 7.44 21.97 15.55
CA GLU A 54 8.42 22.73 14.79
C GLU A 54 8.60 24.13 15.36
N GLY A 55 9.84 24.54 15.60
CA GLY A 55 10.18 25.82 16.26
C GLY A 55 10.11 25.81 17.79
N GLY A 56 9.72 24.70 18.42
CA GLY A 56 9.81 24.52 19.87
C GLY A 56 11.23 24.23 20.37
N PRO A 57 11.49 24.30 21.68
CA PRO A 57 12.77 23.98 22.25
C PRO A 57 13.14 22.51 21.98
N ALA A 58 14.42 22.23 21.69
CA ALA A 58 14.88 20.87 21.53
C ALA A 58 14.60 20.05 22.79
N ALA A 59 14.01 18.86 22.63
CA ALA A 59 13.76 17.97 23.75
C ALA A 59 15.08 17.43 24.33
N ALA A 60 15.15 17.34 25.65
CA ALA A 60 16.24 16.63 26.31
C ALA A 60 16.23 15.14 25.89
N PRO A 61 17.40 14.52 25.68
CA PRO A 61 17.49 13.11 25.33
C PRO A 61 17.13 12.23 26.54
N GLN A 62 15.88 11.81 26.63
CA GLN A 62 15.33 11.03 27.76
C GLN A 62 15.18 9.54 27.45
N GLY A 63 15.41 9.14 26.17
CA GLY A 63 15.26 7.75 25.75
C GLY A 63 16.26 6.83 26.45
N VAL A 64 15.83 5.59 26.65
CA VAL A 64 16.59 4.56 27.37
C VAL A 64 16.52 3.25 26.59
N ILE A 65 17.60 2.49 26.61
CA ILE A 65 17.54 1.06 26.36
C ILE A 65 17.58 0.38 27.73
N ALA A 66 16.48 -0.23 28.12
CA ALA A 66 16.43 -1.02 29.33
C ALA A 66 16.82 -2.49 29.02
N LEU A 67 17.56 -3.11 29.90
CA LEU A 67 17.80 -4.54 29.93
C LEU A 67 17.01 -5.13 31.07
N VAL A 68 16.02 -5.96 30.75
CA VAL A 68 15.22 -6.67 31.75
C VAL A 68 15.51 -8.17 31.70
N THR A 69 15.52 -8.77 32.88
CA THR A 69 15.90 -10.17 33.07
C THR A 69 14.86 -10.85 33.95
N ASP A 70 14.52 -12.07 33.62
CA ASP A 70 13.78 -13.03 34.45
C ASP A 70 14.83 -13.80 35.27
N THR A 71 14.94 -13.50 36.56
CA THR A 71 16.02 -14.04 37.42
C THR A 71 15.66 -15.36 38.07
N ASP A 72 14.41 -15.69 38.26
CA ASP A 72 13.90 -16.91 38.86
C ASP A 72 13.36 -17.94 37.86
N GLY A 73 13.29 -17.55 36.58
CA GLY A 73 12.86 -18.44 35.47
C GLY A 73 11.37 -18.74 35.47
N ASP A 74 10.54 -17.88 36.08
CA ASP A 74 9.09 -18.06 36.12
C ASP A 74 8.37 -17.56 34.84
N GLY A 75 9.10 -16.84 33.98
CA GLY A 75 8.62 -16.28 32.71
C GLY A 75 8.10 -14.85 32.86
N HIS A 76 8.30 -14.21 34.03
CA HIS A 76 8.08 -12.80 34.26
C HIS A 76 9.43 -12.10 34.49
N TYR A 77 9.56 -10.90 33.93
CA TYR A 77 10.78 -10.13 34.10
C TYR A 77 10.70 -9.37 35.42
N ASP A 78 11.72 -9.54 36.27
CA ASP A 78 11.73 -9.03 37.63
C ASP A 78 12.90 -8.08 37.93
N ARG A 79 13.93 -8.07 37.10
CA ARG A 79 15.12 -7.22 37.27
C ARG A 79 15.33 -6.32 36.07
N ARG A 80 15.70 -5.07 36.34
CA ARG A 80 15.98 -4.04 35.33
C ARG A 80 17.39 -3.46 35.52
N SER A 81 18.11 -3.19 34.44
CA SER A 81 19.23 -2.27 34.31
C SER A 81 18.92 -1.24 33.21
N ASP A 82 19.32 0.00 33.44
CA ASP A 82 19.33 1.02 32.38
C ASP A 82 20.60 0.83 31.54
N PHE A 83 20.48 -0.04 30.53
CA PHE A 83 21.62 -0.45 29.69
C PHE A 83 22.25 0.74 28.95
N ALA A 84 21.44 1.67 28.45
CA ALA A 84 21.94 2.93 27.88
C ALA A 84 20.91 4.03 28.07
N THR A 85 21.38 5.22 28.47
CA THR A 85 20.56 6.41 28.71
C THR A 85 20.97 7.57 27.82
N GLY A 86 20.22 8.67 27.85
CA GLY A 86 20.55 9.88 27.11
C GLY A 86 20.39 9.71 25.60
N LEU A 87 19.38 8.92 25.16
CA LEU A 87 19.10 8.69 23.75
C LEU A 87 17.95 9.58 23.27
N THR A 88 18.04 10.03 22.04
CA THR A 88 16.99 10.87 21.42
C THR A 88 16.06 10.01 20.59
N TYR A 89 14.89 9.66 21.12
CA TYR A 89 13.83 8.88 20.47
C TYR A 89 14.30 7.53 19.88
N PRO A 90 14.81 6.60 20.71
CA PRO A 90 15.16 5.27 20.25
C PRO A 90 13.91 4.55 19.75
N ASN A 91 13.93 4.08 18.47
CA ASN A 91 12.78 3.49 17.80
C ASN A 91 12.91 1.99 17.51
N GLY A 92 14.08 1.42 17.72
CA GLY A 92 14.30 -0.01 17.48
C GLY A 92 15.59 -0.49 18.11
N VAL A 93 15.64 -1.77 18.42
CA VAL A 93 16.77 -2.45 19.05
C VAL A 93 16.92 -3.85 18.48
N MET A 94 18.16 -4.32 18.30
CA MET A 94 18.48 -5.67 17.82
C MET A 94 19.78 -6.17 18.44
N ALA A 95 19.78 -7.37 18.99
CA ALA A 95 20.96 -8.00 19.57
C ALA A 95 21.97 -8.43 18.50
N TRP A 96 23.26 -8.14 18.73
CA TRP A 96 24.37 -8.50 17.87
C TRP A 96 25.69 -8.53 18.64
N ASP A 97 26.49 -9.55 18.47
CA ASP A 97 27.86 -9.71 18.99
C ASP A 97 28.01 -9.28 20.46
N GLY A 98 27.12 -9.76 21.31
CA GLY A 98 27.08 -9.49 22.76
C GLY A 98 26.69 -8.06 23.13
N GLY A 99 26.24 -7.24 22.16
CA GLY A 99 25.68 -5.91 22.34
C GLY A 99 24.38 -5.73 21.56
N VAL A 100 24.03 -4.49 21.24
CA VAL A 100 22.82 -4.17 20.49
C VAL A 100 23.05 -3.07 19.48
N PHE A 101 22.41 -3.19 18.30
CA PHE A 101 22.19 -2.06 17.42
C PHE A 101 20.92 -1.33 17.86
N VAL A 102 20.98 0.00 17.84
CA VAL A 102 19.86 0.88 18.23
C VAL A 102 19.65 1.96 17.18
N THR A 103 18.42 2.10 16.68
CA THR A 103 18.05 3.19 15.78
C THR A 103 17.69 4.42 16.57
N VAL A 104 18.52 5.46 16.47
CA VAL A 104 18.41 6.75 17.16
C VAL A 104 18.77 7.85 16.15
N ALA A 105 17.83 8.24 15.27
CA ALA A 105 18.14 9.25 14.24
C ALA A 105 18.79 10.50 14.85
N PRO A 106 19.91 11.00 14.25
CA PRO A 106 20.40 10.67 12.91
C PRO A 106 21.30 9.41 12.84
N ASP A 107 21.51 8.68 13.93
CA ASP A 107 22.52 7.64 14.05
C ASP A 107 21.93 6.23 14.20
N LEU A 108 22.61 5.25 13.59
CA LEU A 108 22.55 3.86 14.00
C LEU A 108 23.71 3.63 14.99
N LEU A 109 23.37 3.33 16.23
CA LEU A 109 24.35 3.09 17.29
C LEU A 109 24.59 1.60 17.48
N TYR A 110 25.82 1.24 17.84
CA TYR A 110 26.15 -0.05 18.47
C TYR A 110 26.56 0.19 19.91
N LEU A 111 25.91 -0.50 20.84
CA LEU A 111 26.08 -0.39 22.28
C LEU A 111 26.45 -1.75 22.85
N LYS A 112 27.47 -1.84 23.69
CA LYS A 112 27.91 -3.11 24.31
C LYS A 112 28.35 -2.87 25.77
N ASP A 113 27.99 -3.82 26.62
CA ASP A 113 28.51 -3.98 27.97
C ASP A 113 29.70 -4.95 27.89
N THR A 114 30.91 -4.46 28.14
CA THR A 114 32.15 -5.26 28.07
C THR A 114 32.62 -5.74 29.44
N ASN A 115 32.10 -5.16 30.51
CA ASN A 115 32.49 -5.50 31.89
C ASN A 115 31.46 -6.38 32.63
N GLY A 116 30.25 -6.56 32.06
CA GLY A 116 29.21 -7.44 32.56
C GLY A 116 28.35 -6.86 33.68
N ASP A 117 28.35 -5.52 33.87
CA ASP A 117 27.55 -4.86 34.92
C ASP A 117 26.11 -4.54 34.50
N GLY A 118 25.76 -4.80 33.24
CA GLY A 118 24.44 -4.55 32.68
C GLY A 118 24.25 -3.14 32.14
N VAL A 119 25.34 -2.35 32.02
CA VAL A 119 25.35 -1.00 31.44
C VAL A 119 26.35 -0.95 30.28
N ALA A 120 25.97 -0.34 29.18
CA ALA A 120 26.82 -0.23 28.01
C ALA A 120 27.98 0.74 28.28
N ASP A 121 29.21 0.24 28.30
CA ASP A 121 30.45 1.01 28.41
C ASP A 121 31.09 1.30 27.05
N GLN A 122 30.66 0.60 25.99
CA GLN A 122 31.01 0.87 24.61
C GLN A 122 29.84 1.46 23.85
N ARG A 123 30.07 2.66 23.25
CA ARG A 123 29.10 3.31 22.36
C ARG A 123 29.78 3.74 21.06
N ARG A 124 29.26 3.27 19.92
CA ARG A 124 29.83 3.55 18.60
C ARG A 124 28.73 3.94 17.61
N VAL A 125 28.96 5.04 16.88
CA VAL A 125 28.12 5.38 15.71
C VAL A 125 28.57 4.52 14.54
N VAL A 126 27.63 3.73 14.01
CA VAL A 126 27.87 2.80 12.89
C VAL A 126 27.53 3.47 11.55
N LEU A 127 26.37 4.09 11.49
CA LEU A 127 25.90 4.91 10.38
C LEU A 127 25.36 6.22 10.93
N THR A 128 25.44 7.29 10.14
CA THR A 128 24.90 8.60 10.50
C THR A 128 24.31 9.31 9.29
N GLY A 129 23.40 10.26 9.52
CA GLY A 129 22.79 11.08 8.45
C GLY A 129 21.37 10.69 8.09
N PHE A 130 20.69 9.88 8.90
CA PHE A 130 19.24 9.69 8.80
C PHE A 130 18.53 10.99 9.20
N ASN A 131 17.52 11.40 8.44
CA ASN A 131 16.84 12.67 8.67
C ASN A 131 16.09 12.71 10.01
N THR A 132 16.08 13.89 10.63
CA THR A 132 15.36 14.19 11.87
C THR A 132 14.34 15.32 11.70
N ASN A 133 14.15 15.82 10.48
CA ASN A 133 13.33 16.99 10.16
C ASN A 133 11.82 16.75 10.19
N ARG A 134 11.38 15.54 10.51
CA ARG A 134 9.98 15.15 10.73
C ARG A 134 9.80 14.60 12.13
N THR A 135 8.55 14.35 12.51
CA THR A 135 8.22 13.84 13.85
C THR A 135 8.97 12.57 14.23
N ALA A 136 9.21 12.37 15.52
CA ALA A 136 9.96 11.23 16.03
C ALA A 136 9.34 9.87 15.66
N GLN A 137 8.03 9.81 15.48
CA GLN A 137 7.35 8.55 15.15
C GLN A 137 7.61 8.05 13.71
N ILE A 138 8.03 8.89 12.78
CA ILE A 138 8.26 8.51 11.38
C ILE A 138 9.74 8.52 10.99
N ARG A 139 10.62 8.20 11.94
CA ARG A 139 12.06 8.03 11.73
C ARG A 139 12.40 6.58 11.41
N PHE A 140 13.60 6.33 10.89
CA PHE A 140 14.04 4.97 10.60
C PHE A 140 14.00 4.06 11.84
N SER A 141 13.63 2.80 11.66
CA SER A 141 13.39 1.87 12.77
C SER A 141 13.47 0.40 12.36
N HIS A 142 13.07 -0.51 13.25
CA HIS A 142 12.93 -1.96 13.02
C HIS A 142 14.20 -2.65 12.50
N PRO A 143 15.37 -2.50 13.15
CA PRO A 143 16.54 -3.26 12.75
C PRO A 143 16.25 -4.75 12.90
N THR A 144 16.29 -5.50 11.80
CA THR A 144 15.89 -6.90 11.72
C THR A 144 16.91 -7.67 10.90
N LEU A 145 17.43 -8.77 11.46
CA LEU A 145 18.37 -9.66 10.75
C LEU A 145 17.62 -10.39 9.62
N GLY A 146 18.10 -10.22 8.39
CA GLY A 146 17.65 -10.98 7.23
C GLY A 146 18.35 -12.34 7.13
N PRO A 147 17.80 -13.27 6.32
CA PRO A 147 18.40 -14.57 6.11
C PRO A 147 19.81 -14.51 5.54
N ASP A 148 20.13 -13.46 4.80
CA ASP A 148 21.43 -13.18 4.17
C ASP A 148 22.50 -12.61 5.12
N GLY A 149 22.17 -12.50 6.41
CA GLY A 149 23.06 -11.96 7.44
C GLY A 149 23.19 -10.42 7.41
N TRP A 150 22.37 -9.73 6.61
CA TRP A 150 22.25 -8.28 6.63
C TRP A 150 21.17 -7.83 7.61
N ILE A 151 21.34 -6.62 8.15
CA ILE A 151 20.35 -5.97 9.02
C ILE A 151 19.51 -5.02 8.20
N TYR A 152 18.23 -5.30 8.09
CA TYR A 152 17.24 -4.49 7.37
C TYR A 152 16.60 -3.49 8.30
N MET A 153 16.25 -2.31 7.78
CA MET A 153 15.62 -1.22 8.53
C MET A 153 14.58 -0.53 7.67
N THR A 154 13.48 -0.12 8.29
CA THR A 154 12.46 0.71 7.65
C THR A 154 12.89 2.16 7.62
N ALA A 155 12.50 2.89 6.57
CA ALA A 155 12.82 4.32 6.43
C ALA A 155 11.95 5.23 7.31
N GLY A 156 10.80 4.76 7.78
CA GLY A 156 9.84 5.57 8.53
C GLY A 156 9.23 6.74 7.72
N LEU A 157 9.29 6.70 6.39
CA LEU A 157 8.92 7.78 5.46
C LEU A 157 9.84 9.02 5.55
N ASN A 158 11.03 8.86 6.08
CA ASN A 158 11.98 9.94 6.26
C ASN A 158 13.36 9.49 5.75
N GLY A 159 13.88 10.08 4.72
CA GLY A 159 15.11 9.64 4.10
C GLY A 159 16.36 10.03 4.87
N GLY A 160 17.41 10.33 4.12
CA GLY A 160 18.68 10.75 4.68
C GLY A 160 19.77 10.92 3.63
N ARG A 161 20.94 11.35 4.13
CA ARG A 161 22.22 11.32 3.43
C ARG A 161 23.18 10.54 4.31
N VAL A 162 23.10 9.21 4.19
CA VAL A 162 23.72 8.27 5.14
C VAL A 162 25.17 8.01 4.78
N THR A 163 26.04 8.04 5.80
CA THR A 163 27.48 7.73 5.73
C THR A 163 27.87 6.77 6.84
N SER A 164 29.00 6.07 6.66
CA SER A 164 29.63 5.27 7.70
C SER A 164 30.89 5.98 8.23
N PRO A 165 30.93 6.34 9.52
CA PRO A 165 32.16 6.93 10.11
C PRO A 165 33.39 6.02 10.04
N ALA A 166 33.18 4.69 10.04
CA ALA A 166 34.23 3.70 9.89
C ALA A 166 34.78 3.58 8.46
N HIS A 167 34.03 4.08 7.47
CA HIS A 167 34.35 4.00 6.04
C HIS A 167 34.14 5.35 5.35
N PRO A 168 34.91 6.40 5.73
CA PRO A 168 34.72 7.74 5.19
C PRO A 168 35.05 7.84 3.68
N GLU A 169 35.76 6.87 3.13
CA GLU A 169 36.07 6.76 1.70
C GLU A 169 34.84 6.39 0.84
N ARG A 170 33.78 5.85 1.44
CA ARG A 170 32.55 5.47 0.73
C ARG A 170 31.67 6.69 0.47
N ARG A 171 31.07 6.71 -0.69
CA ARG A 171 30.15 7.79 -1.06
C ARG A 171 28.89 7.74 -0.18
N PRO A 172 28.38 8.91 0.24
CA PRO A 172 27.09 8.98 0.92
C PRO A 172 25.96 8.39 0.08
N VAL A 173 25.03 7.72 0.73
CA VAL A 173 23.80 7.20 0.10
C VAL A 173 22.66 8.16 0.41
N GLU A 174 22.10 8.80 -0.63
CA GLU A 174 21.01 9.76 -0.52
C GLU A 174 19.70 9.14 -0.92
N PHE A 175 18.64 9.36 -0.13
CA PHE A 175 17.30 8.85 -0.41
C PHE A 175 16.24 9.68 0.31
N THR A 176 15.01 9.65 -0.21
CA THR A 176 13.88 10.37 0.37
C THR A 176 12.97 9.47 1.19
N SER A 177 12.75 8.25 0.74
CA SER A 177 11.94 7.25 1.43
C SER A 177 12.18 5.89 0.77
N SER A 178 13.00 5.06 1.38
CA SER A 178 13.29 3.70 0.93
C SER A 178 13.78 2.89 2.11
N ASP A 179 13.37 1.66 2.23
CA ASP A 179 13.95 0.77 3.21
C ASP A 179 15.44 0.55 2.87
N SER A 180 16.20 0.16 3.86
CA SER A 180 17.65 0.00 3.76
C SER A 180 18.11 -1.26 4.44
N ARG A 181 19.33 -1.69 4.10
CA ARG A 181 20.02 -2.74 4.82
C ARG A 181 21.49 -2.40 5.02
N PHE A 182 22.04 -2.97 6.04
CA PHE A 182 23.42 -2.77 6.48
C PHE A 182 24.07 -4.13 6.74
N ASN A 183 25.28 -4.33 6.21
CA ASN A 183 26.07 -5.52 6.51
C ASN A 183 26.94 -5.26 7.75
N PRO A 184 26.69 -5.94 8.88
CA PRO A 184 27.40 -5.69 10.12
C PRO A 184 28.88 -6.12 10.09
N ARG A 185 29.27 -7.00 9.14
CA ARG A 185 30.66 -7.47 8.97
C ARG A 185 31.49 -6.56 8.07
N THR A 186 30.91 -6.07 6.97
CA THR A 186 31.64 -5.27 5.97
C THR A 186 31.40 -3.77 6.11
N GLY A 187 30.36 -3.37 6.86
CA GLY A 187 29.95 -1.98 6.99
C GLY A 187 29.29 -1.42 5.71
N GLU A 188 28.88 -2.26 4.77
CA GLU A 188 28.15 -1.84 3.57
C GLU A 188 26.72 -1.42 3.93
N PHE A 189 26.25 -0.35 3.27
CA PHE A 189 24.88 0.15 3.41
C PHE A 189 24.25 0.30 2.05
N GLU A 190 23.04 -0.25 1.87
CA GLU A 190 22.32 -0.28 0.61
C GLU A 190 20.83 0.08 0.81
N LEU A 191 20.24 0.66 -0.23
CA LEU A 191 18.77 0.82 -0.33
C LEU A 191 18.15 -0.44 -0.89
N VAL A 192 17.00 -0.81 -0.33
CA VAL A 192 16.22 -1.98 -0.75
C VAL A 192 14.78 -1.56 -1.07
N GLY A 193 14.02 -2.46 -1.69
CA GLY A 193 12.61 -2.25 -1.98
C GLY A 193 11.79 -2.01 -0.72
N GLY A 194 10.67 -1.33 -0.89
CA GLY A 194 9.77 -1.01 0.22
C GLY A 194 9.95 0.40 0.78
N GLN A 195 8.92 0.81 1.50
CA GLN A 195 8.83 2.08 2.23
C GLN A 195 8.08 1.82 3.54
N GLY A 196 8.61 0.91 4.35
CA GLY A 196 8.05 0.54 5.64
C GLY A 196 8.01 1.74 6.59
N GLN A 197 6.90 1.90 7.30
CA GLN A 197 6.74 2.99 8.26
C GLN A 197 6.99 2.51 9.68
N PHE A 198 6.29 1.45 10.12
CA PHE A 198 6.32 1.00 11.50
C PHE A 198 6.41 -0.53 11.64
N GLY A 199 6.95 -1.24 10.69
CA GLY A 199 7.08 -2.69 10.83
C GLY A 199 7.80 -3.33 9.67
N LEU A 200 8.63 -4.33 9.98
CA LEU A 200 9.37 -5.17 9.06
C LEU A 200 9.49 -6.57 9.66
N THR A 201 9.21 -7.58 8.86
CA THR A 201 9.34 -8.98 9.26
C THR A 201 9.69 -9.87 8.08
N PHE A 202 10.21 -11.06 8.35
CA PHE A 202 10.45 -12.10 7.36
C PHE A 202 9.60 -13.33 7.64
N ASP A 203 9.18 -14.04 6.59
CA ASP A 203 8.65 -15.39 6.74
C ASP A 203 9.78 -16.44 6.90
N ASP A 204 9.39 -17.69 7.07
CA ASP A 204 10.37 -18.80 7.21
C ASP A 204 11.17 -19.07 5.93
N GLN A 205 10.74 -18.57 4.79
CA GLN A 205 11.38 -18.69 3.49
C GLN A 205 12.26 -17.49 3.13
N GLY A 206 12.33 -16.50 4.01
CA GLY A 206 13.16 -15.29 3.84
C GLY A 206 12.53 -14.24 2.92
N ARG A 207 11.21 -14.19 2.81
CA ARG A 207 10.47 -13.14 2.11
C ARG A 207 10.14 -12.02 3.07
N ARG A 208 10.24 -10.78 2.60
CA ARG A 208 10.13 -9.59 3.45
C ARG A 208 8.76 -8.96 3.36
N PHE A 209 8.20 -8.64 4.54
CA PHE A 209 6.91 -7.96 4.70
C PHE A 209 7.09 -6.71 5.55
N ILE A 210 6.34 -5.66 5.19
CA ILE A 210 6.37 -4.36 5.85
C ILE A 210 4.95 -3.82 6.01
N CYS A 211 4.77 -2.77 6.82
CA CYS A 211 3.51 -2.06 6.93
C CYS A 211 3.68 -0.53 6.90
N ALA A 212 2.58 0.13 6.63
CA ALA A 212 2.42 1.57 6.78
C ALA A 212 1.08 1.85 7.45
N ASN A 213 0.86 3.06 7.97
CA ASN A 213 -0.30 3.45 8.78
C ASN A 213 -1.64 2.83 8.37
N ARG A 214 -1.96 2.84 7.07
CA ARG A 214 -3.23 2.35 6.53
C ARG A 214 -3.12 1.06 5.73
N ASN A 215 -1.92 0.64 5.45
CA ASN A 215 -1.64 -0.56 4.66
C ASN A 215 -1.00 -1.59 5.60
N PRO A 216 -1.81 -2.50 6.16
CA PRO A 216 -1.36 -3.35 7.26
C PRO A 216 -0.31 -4.37 6.84
N VAL A 217 -0.31 -4.82 5.57
CA VAL A 217 0.63 -5.84 5.09
C VAL A 217 1.02 -5.56 3.64
N TRP A 218 2.29 -5.28 3.41
CA TRP A 218 2.93 -5.25 2.09
C TRP A 218 3.98 -6.34 1.98
N HIS A 219 4.00 -7.05 0.85
CA HIS A 219 5.09 -7.96 0.47
C HIS A 219 6.07 -7.24 -0.46
N VAL A 220 7.35 -7.27 -0.14
CA VAL A 220 8.39 -6.73 -1.02
C VAL A 220 8.74 -7.80 -2.06
N VAL A 221 8.37 -7.55 -3.32
CA VAL A 221 8.47 -8.53 -4.43
C VAL A 221 9.75 -8.34 -5.22
N LEU A 222 10.15 -7.09 -5.48
CA LEU A 222 11.30 -6.74 -6.30
C LEU A 222 12.23 -5.77 -5.57
N GLU A 223 13.50 -5.83 -5.91
CA GLU A 223 14.50 -4.92 -5.39
C GLU A 223 14.91 -3.86 -6.44
N PRO A 224 15.09 -2.59 -6.04
CA PRO A 224 15.43 -1.51 -6.98
C PRO A 224 16.67 -1.78 -7.87
N PRO A 225 17.76 -2.40 -7.37
CA PRO A 225 18.92 -2.70 -8.23
C PRO A 225 18.59 -3.62 -9.40
N GLN A 226 17.66 -4.56 -9.21
CA GLN A 226 17.23 -5.49 -10.27
C GLN A 226 16.44 -4.75 -11.37
N LEU A 227 15.55 -3.84 -11.00
CA LEU A 227 14.79 -3.02 -11.95
C LEU A 227 15.70 -2.04 -12.72
N LYS A 228 16.67 -1.44 -12.05
CA LYS A 228 17.62 -0.48 -12.63
C LYS A 228 18.57 -1.08 -13.69
N ARG A 229 18.63 -2.40 -13.84
CA ARG A 229 19.39 -3.06 -14.90
C ARG A 229 18.91 -2.65 -16.29
N ASN A 230 17.62 -2.32 -16.43
CA ASN A 230 17.06 -1.73 -17.64
C ASN A 230 16.54 -0.32 -17.33
N PRO A 231 17.32 0.73 -17.58
CA PRO A 231 16.95 2.10 -17.24
C PRO A 231 15.73 2.63 -17.99
N ASN A 232 15.35 1.97 -19.10
CA ASN A 232 14.19 2.34 -19.91
C ASN A 232 12.91 1.59 -19.52
N LEU A 233 12.98 0.71 -18.52
CA LEU A 233 11.82 0.01 -17.99
C LEU A 233 10.94 0.97 -17.18
N ALA A 234 9.73 1.21 -17.61
CA ALA A 234 8.75 2.04 -16.91
C ALA A 234 8.01 1.26 -15.82
N PHE A 235 8.76 0.67 -14.90
CA PHE A 235 8.24 -0.04 -13.75
C PHE A 235 9.12 0.26 -12.53
N SER A 236 8.54 0.79 -11.48
CA SER A 236 9.26 1.20 -10.26
C SER A 236 8.67 0.64 -8.97
N GLU A 237 7.56 -0.10 -9.09
CA GLU A 237 6.93 -0.70 -7.92
C GLU A 237 7.80 -1.83 -7.36
N THR A 238 7.91 -1.90 -6.04
CA THR A 238 8.67 -2.93 -5.35
C THR A 238 7.83 -3.73 -4.38
N VAL A 239 6.63 -3.23 -4.03
CA VAL A 239 5.75 -3.82 -3.02
C VAL A 239 4.38 -4.18 -3.58
N GLN A 240 3.86 -5.33 -3.18
CA GLN A 240 2.49 -5.77 -3.40
C GLN A 240 1.66 -5.51 -2.14
N GLU A 241 0.53 -4.83 -2.28
CA GLU A 241 -0.50 -4.80 -1.24
C GLU A 241 -1.06 -6.21 -1.07
N VAL A 242 -0.90 -6.76 0.13
CA VAL A 242 -1.30 -8.13 0.46
C VAL A 242 -2.69 -8.18 1.06
N SER A 243 -3.06 -7.16 1.85
CA SER A 243 -4.39 -7.07 2.43
C SER A 243 -5.44 -6.86 1.34
N ALA A 244 -6.47 -7.69 1.28
CA ALA A 244 -7.44 -7.72 0.20
C ALA A 244 -8.16 -6.38 -0.04
N ALA A 245 -8.31 -5.56 1.01
CA ALA A 245 -8.93 -4.25 0.94
C ALA A 245 -7.92 -3.08 1.02
N GLY A 246 -6.60 -3.36 1.11
CA GLY A 246 -5.56 -2.35 1.23
C GLY A 246 -5.85 -1.35 2.34
N ALA A 247 -5.81 -0.08 2.04
CA ALA A 247 -6.09 1.02 2.98
C ALA A 247 -7.55 1.07 3.48
N GLN A 248 -8.44 0.20 2.99
CA GLN A 248 -9.81 0.02 3.46
C GLN A 248 -9.98 -1.27 4.27
N ALA A 249 -8.89 -1.92 4.65
CA ALA A 249 -8.91 -3.13 5.46
C ALA A 249 -9.60 -2.85 6.81
N LYS A 250 -10.63 -3.65 7.10
CA LYS A 250 -11.50 -3.45 8.27
C LYS A 250 -10.83 -3.90 9.55
N VAL A 251 -11.13 -3.19 10.63
CA VAL A 251 -10.86 -3.56 12.01
C VAL A 251 -12.13 -3.43 12.85
N TRP A 252 -12.23 -4.18 13.95
CA TRP A 252 -13.41 -4.25 14.81
C TRP A 252 -13.06 -3.89 16.27
N PRO A 253 -12.83 -2.60 16.55
CA PRO A 253 -12.48 -2.15 17.89
C PRO A 253 -13.64 -2.36 18.87
N ILE A 254 -13.34 -2.71 20.12
CA ILE A 254 -14.29 -2.80 21.24
C ILE A 254 -14.17 -1.61 22.20
N SER A 255 -13.16 -0.76 22.01
CA SER A 255 -13.03 0.54 22.69
C SER A 255 -13.92 1.59 22.02
N ARG A 256 -14.14 2.70 22.74
CA ARG A 256 -14.89 3.86 22.22
C ARG A 256 -13.98 5.06 21.97
N ASP A 257 -12.72 4.84 21.71
CA ASP A 257 -11.77 5.93 21.48
C ASP A 257 -12.00 6.59 20.12
N LEU A 258 -11.68 7.88 20.05
CA LEU A 258 -11.69 8.66 18.81
C LEU A 258 -10.28 8.67 18.24
N THR A 259 -10.15 8.32 16.98
CA THR A 259 -8.87 8.45 16.28
C THR A 259 -8.66 9.90 15.85
N THR A 260 -7.40 10.35 15.78
CA THR A 260 -7.06 11.68 15.24
C THR A 260 -7.53 11.87 13.82
N ALA A 261 -7.64 10.80 13.04
CA ALA A 261 -8.24 10.81 11.70
C ALA A 261 -9.65 11.43 11.70
N SER A 262 -10.39 11.30 12.80
CA SER A 262 -11.71 11.93 12.97
C SER A 262 -11.68 13.47 12.99
N PHE A 263 -10.52 14.06 13.24
CA PHE A 263 -10.33 15.53 13.32
C PHE A 263 -9.61 16.13 12.11
N ILE A 264 -9.13 15.31 11.17
CA ILE A 264 -8.42 15.79 9.99
C ILE A 264 -9.42 16.01 8.84
N PRO A 265 -9.71 17.27 8.42
CA PRO A 265 -10.75 17.57 7.43
C PRO A 265 -10.56 16.83 6.10
N THR A 266 -9.32 16.62 5.65
CA THR A 266 -9.00 15.91 4.40
C THR A 266 -9.25 14.41 4.48
N MET A 267 -9.44 13.86 5.68
CA MET A 267 -9.68 12.45 5.96
C MET A 267 -11.11 12.17 6.41
N MET A 268 -11.91 13.22 6.68
CA MET A 268 -13.28 13.06 7.19
C MET A 268 -14.23 12.35 6.24
N ASN A 269 -13.95 12.37 4.94
CA ASN A 269 -14.75 11.68 3.92
C ASN A 269 -14.33 10.22 3.70
N ALA A 270 -13.31 9.73 4.42
CA ALA A 270 -12.88 8.34 4.36
C ALA A 270 -13.22 7.63 5.69
N PRO A 271 -13.69 6.37 5.66
CA PRO A 271 -13.91 5.61 6.87
C PRO A 271 -12.56 5.35 7.56
N HIS A 272 -12.35 5.93 8.74
CA HIS A 272 -11.14 5.72 9.54
C HIS A 272 -11.44 4.90 10.79
N VAL A 273 -12.55 5.17 11.47
CA VAL A 273 -13.02 4.26 12.53
C VAL A 273 -13.54 2.99 11.86
N GLY A 274 -13.02 1.84 12.28
CA GLY A 274 -13.34 0.55 11.67
C GLY A 274 -12.49 0.19 10.45
N THR A 275 -11.42 0.97 10.13
CA THR A 275 -10.35 0.59 9.19
C THR A 275 -9.00 0.90 9.82
N PHE A 276 -7.91 0.31 9.32
CA PHE A 276 -6.57 0.63 9.82
C PHE A 276 -6.25 2.11 9.67
N THR A 277 -5.74 2.73 10.73
CA THR A 277 -5.26 4.12 10.78
C THR A 277 -3.85 4.24 11.30
N ALA A 278 -3.41 3.31 12.15
CA ALA A 278 -2.11 3.29 12.81
C ALA A 278 -1.52 1.87 12.82
N ALA A 279 -1.59 1.17 11.68
CA ALA A 279 -1.00 -0.16 11.55
C ALA A 279 0.49 -0.12 11.86
N SER A 280 0.93 -0.98 12.77
CA SER A 280 2.32 -1.03 13.25
C SER A 280 2.73 -2.45 13.63
N GLY A 281 4.03 -2.68 13.75
CA GLY A 281 4.59 -3.93 14.24
C GLY A 281 4.16 -5.16 13.44
N VAL A 282 3.97 -5.06 12.10
CA VAL A 282 3.61 -6.23 11.30
C VAL A 282 4.58 -7.38 11.58
N HIS A 283 4.04 -8.54 11.91
CA HIS A 283 4.83 -9.69 12.32
C HIS A 283 4.27 -11.00 11.79
N ILE A 284 5.08 -11.75 11.08
CA ILE A 284 4.77 -13.14 10.71
C ILE A 284 5.21 -14.05 11.84
N HIS A 285 4.25 -14.76 12.44
CA HIS A 285 4.54 -15.65 13.54
C HIS A 285 5.29 -16.90 13.09
N ARG A 286 6.49 -17.08 13.60
CA ARG A 286 7.40 -18.20 13.31
C ARG A 286 7.72 -19.03 14.55
N GLY A 287 7.02 -18.76 15.65
CA GLY A 287 7.13 -19.49 16.90
C GLY A 287 6.33 -20.81 16.90
N ASP A 288 6.43 -21.53 17.99
CA ASP A 288 5.80 -22.84 18.20
C ASP A 288 4.93 -22.92 19.49
N ALA A 289 4.75 -21.77 20.18
CA ALA A 289 3.94 -21.74 21.39
C ALA A 289 2.46 -21.40 21.14
N LEU A 290 2.07 -20.97 19.94
CA LEU A 290 0.66 -20.77 19.57
C LEU A 290 0.00 -22.12 19.23
N PRO A 291 -1.33 -22.20 19.13
CA PRO A 291 -2.03 -23.40 18.68
C PRO A 291 -1.52 -23.90 17.33
N ASP A 292 -1.66 -25.19 17.07
CA ASP A 292 -1.22 -25.78 15.81
C ASP A 292 -1.92 -25.15 14.60
N GLY A 293 -1.19 -24.99 13.49
CA GLY A 293 -1.67 -24.36 12.27
C GLY A 293 -1.65 -22.82 12.27
N GLN A 294 -1.15 -22.18 13.32
CA GLN A 294 -1.05 -20.71 13.39
C GLN A 294 0.28 -20.15 12.90
N ARG A 295 1.24 -21.00 12.62
CA ARG A 295 2.51 -20.61 12.01
C ARG A 295 2.28 -19.97 10.65
N GLY A 296 2.98 -18.87 10.36
CA GLY A 296 2.79 -18.09 9.15
C GLY A 296 1.61 -17.12 9.18
N SER A 297 0.79 -17.10 10.26
CA SER A 297 -0.19 -16.04 10.46
C SER A 297 0.50 -14.69 10.60
N VAL A 298 -0.09 -13.65 10.01
CA VAL A 298 0.37 -12.26 10.13
C VAL A 298 -0.38 -11.59 11.25
N PHE A 299 0.35 -10.99 12.17
CA PHE A 299 -0.20 -10.17 13.25
C PHE A 299 0.15 -8.70 13.00
N ILE A 300 -0.81 -7.82 13.19
CA ILE A 300 -0.66 -6.37 12.99
C ILE A 300 -1.28 -5.64 14.16
N ALA A 301 -0.51 -4.78 14.81
CA ALA A 301 -1.01 -3.87 15.82
C ALA A 301 -1.72 -2.68 15.17
N GLU A 302 -2.85 -2.27 15.74
CA GLU A 302 -3.57 -1.03 15.43
C GLU A 302 -3.63 -0.18 16.70
N SER A 303 -2.63 0.68 16.82
CA SER A 303 -2.40 1.45 18.06
C SER A 303 -3.50 2.46 18.34
N ALA A 304 -4.13 3.04 17.32
CA ALA A 304 -5.15 4.06 17.48
C ALA A 304 -6.49 3.49 17.95
N GLN A 305 -6.78 2.23 17.60
CA GLN A 305 -8.07 1.58 17.89
C GLN A 305 -7.94 0.39 18.86
N ASN A 306 -6.84 0.32 19.61
CA ASN A 306 -6.63 -0.53 20.80
C ASN A 306 -6.77 -2.03 20.50
N LEU A 307 -6.13 -2.53 19.44
CA LEU A 307 -6.27 -3.93 19.03
C LEU A 307 -5.03 -4.49 18.29
N VAL A 308 -4.99 -5.81 18.21
CA VAL A 308 -4.09 -6.56 17.33
C VAL A 308 -4.94 -7.47 16.45
N GLN A 309 -4.79 -7.33 15.13
CA GLN A 309 -5.48 -8.19 14.16
C GLN A 309 -4.59 -9.36 13.74
N ARG A 310 -5.18 -10.52 13.56
CA ARG A 310 -4.55 -11.70 12.94
C ARG A 310 -5.10 -11.90 11.53
N GLN A 311 -4.21 -12.03 10.55
CA GLN A 311 -4.56 -12.31 9.18
C GLN A 311 -3.93 -13.64 8.73
N LEU A 312 -4.65 -14.35 7.87
CA LEU A 312 -4.17 -15.54 7.19
C LEU A 312 -3.57 -15.16 5.85
N LEU A 313 -2.37 -15.64 5.59
CA LEU A 313 -1.60 -15.37 4.38
C LEU A 313 -1.79 -16.53 3.40
N GLU A 314 -2.24 -16.22 2.19
CA GLU A 314 -2.49 -17.18 1.11
C GLU A 314 -1.61 -16.83 -0.10
N SER A 315 -1.04 -17.84 -0.76
CA SER A 315 -0.24 -17.65 -1.98
C SER A 315 -1.09 -17.10 -3.12
N ASP A 316 -0.59 -16.06 -3.81
CA ASP A 316 -1.21 -15.48 -5.01
C ASP A 316 -0.13 -15.19 -6.06
N GLY A 317 0.09 -16.13 -6.98
CA GLY A 317 1.15 -16.04 -7.97
C GLY A 317 2.54 -15.94 -7.32
N VAL A 318 3.26 -14.87 -7.62
CA VAL A 318 4.58 -14.58 -7.01
C VAL A 318 4.48 -13.91 -5.65
N SER A 319 3.31 -13.46 -5.27
CA SER A 319 3.06 -12.75 -4.02
C SER A 319 2.03 -13.48 -3.15
N PHE A 320 1.27 -12.70 -2.37
CA PHE A 320 0.30 -13.21 -1.41
C PHE A 320 -0.96 -12.36 -1.41
N ARG A 321 -2.03 -12.92 -0.88
CA ARG A 321 -3.21 -12.21 -0.36
C ARG A 321 -3.37 -12.53 1.10
N SER A 322 -3.92 -11.60 1.87
CA SER A 322 -4.29 -11.86 3.24
C SER A 322 -5.73 -11.46 3.51
N ARG A 323 -6.33 -12.13 4.48
CA ARG A 323 -7.66 -11.82 5.00
C ARG A 323 -7.66 -11.94 6.52
N PRO A 324 -8.52 -11.21 7.22
CA PRO A 324 -8.71 -11.43 8.64
C PRO A 324 -8.97 -12.91 8.93
N ALA A 325 -8.36 -13.44 9.98
CA ALA A 325 -8.54 -14.82 10.39
C ALA A 325 -9.97 -15.09 10.85
N ARG A 326 -10.62 -14.07 11.41
CA ARG A 326 -12.03 -14.06 11.82
C ARG A 326 -12.67 -12.75 11.33
N ASP A 327 -13.91 -12.83 10.90
CA ASP A 327 -14.69 -11.67 10.50
C ASP A 327 -15.51 -11.14 11.68
N GLY A 328 -15.60 -9.82 11.81
CA GLY A 328 -16.40 -9.17 12.85
C GLY A 328 -15.79 -9.13 14.24
N VAL A 329 -14.58 -9.71 14.46
CA VAL A 329 -13.91 -9.74 15.78
C VAL A 329 -12.38 -9.82 15.64
N GLU A 330 -11.67 -9.15 16.54
CA GLU A 330 -10.22 -9.13 16.53
C GLU A 330 -9.57 -10.31 17.26
N PHE A 331 -8.29 -10.54 16.98
CA PHE A 331 -7.46 -11.49 17.69
C PHE A 331 -7.25 -11.06 19.16
N LEU A 332 -6.92 -9.80 19.36
CA LEU A 332 -6.79 -9.16 20.66
C LEU A 332 -7.37 -7.76 20.55
N ALA A 333 -8.23 -7.39 21.48
CA ALA A 333 -8.77 -6.03 21.60
C ALA A 333 -8.94 -5.63 23.07
N SER A 334 -8.86 -4.34 23.35
CA SER A 334 -9.06 -3.79 24.68
C SER A 334 -10.26 -2.85 24.75
N ARG A 335 -10.95 -2.83 25.91
CA ARG A 335 -11.88 -1.76 26.28
C ARG A 335 -11.16 -0.56 26.91
N ASP A 336 -9.90 -0.74 27.30
CA ASP A 336 -9.03 0.32 27.79
C ASP A 336 -8.49 1.13 26.62
N THR A 337 -8.89 2.39 26.49
CA THR A 337 -8.46 3.30 25.45
C THR A 337 -6.97 3.68 25.52
N TRP A 338 -6.29 3.31 26.62
CA TRP A 338 -4.84 3.54 26.79
C TRP A 338 -3.99 2.38 26.27
N PHE A 339 -4.59 1.24 25.89
CA PHE A 339 -3.87 0.13 25.27
C PHE A 339 -3.40 0.56 23.87
N ARG A 340 -2.10 0.72 23.71
CA ARG A 340 -1.45 1.17 22.46
C ARG A 340 -0.39 0.16 22.02
N PRO A 341 -0.80 -0.96 21.39
CA PRO A 341 0.16 -1.93 20.88
C PRO A 341 0.93 -1.33 19.71
N VAL A 342 2.27 -1.35 19.77
CA VAL A 342 3.14 -0.69 18.78
C VAL A 342 4.15 -1.62 18.14
N PHE A 343 4.47 -2.76 18.75
CA PHE A 343 5.48 -3.70 18.25
C PHE A 343 5.12 -5.14 18.62
N LEU A 344 5.48 -6.07 17.76
CA LEU A 344 5.23 -7.51 17.92
C LEU A 344 6.52 -8.28 17.64
N ALA A 345 6.78 -9.35 18.41
CA ALA A 345 7.96 -10.20 18.25
C ALA A 345 7.69 -11.67 18.62
N ASN A 346 8.45 -12.59 18.05
CA ASN A 346 8.58 -13.95 18.59
C ASN A 346 9.56 -13.97 19.75
N GLY A 347 9.20 -14.65 20.83
CA GLY A 347 10.08 -14.86 21.96
C GLY A 347 10.94 -16.12 21.85
N PRO A 348 11.93 -16.25 22.78
CA PRO A 348 12.75 -17.45 22.91
C PRO A 348 11.95 -18.72 23.24
N ASP A 349 10.78 -18.53 23.87
CA ASP A 349 9.80 -19.54 24.24
C ASP A 349 8.81 -19.91 23.11
N GLY A 350 8.95 -19.27 21.95
CA GLY A 350 8.07 -19.45 20.78
C GLY A 350 6.74 -18.74 20.85
N ALA A 351 6.49 -17.94 21.90
CA ALA A 351 5.28 -17.16 22.07
C ALA A 351 5.31 -15.87 21.24
N LEU A 352 4.14 -15.23 21.10
CA LEU A 352 4.00 -13.90 20.54
C LEU A 352 4.05 -12.85 21.65
N TYR A 353 4.98 -11.91 21.56
CA TYR A 353 5.12 -10.78 22.45
C TYR A 353 4.50 -9.52 21.84
N ILE A 354 3.80 -8.76 22.67
CA ILE A 354 3.12 -7.50 22.31
C ILE A 354 3.64 -6.39 23.20
N VAL A 355 4.20 -5.36 22.58
CA VAL A 355 4.68 -4.17 23.24
C VAL A 355 3.57 -3.12 23.26
N ASP A 356 3.14 -2.72 24.44
CA ASP A 356 2.12 -1.73 24.70
C ASP A 356 2.76 -0.46 25.29
N MET A 357 2.79 0.61 24.50
CA MET A 357 3.32 1.90 24.96
C MET A 357 2.48 2.51 26.08
N TYR A 358 1.23 2.12 26.18
CA TYR A 358 0.25 2.51 27.20
C TYR A 358 0.11 4.01 27.40
N ARG A 359 -0.43 4.67 26.40
CA ARG A 359 -0.63 6.12 26.36
C ARG A 359 -2.12 6.47 26.22
N LYS A 360 -2.55 7.58 26.85
CA LYS A 360 -3.89 8.12 26.58
C LYS A 360 -4.03 8.49 25.12
N ASP A 361 -3.15 9.34 24.62
CA ASP A 361 -3.10 9.80 23.25
C ASP A 361 -1.73 9.42 22.64
N ILE A 362 -1.73 8.71 21.51
CA ILE A 362 -0.50 8.23 20.87
C ILE A 362 -0.08 9.11 19.67
N ASP A 363 -1.01 9.89 19.13
CA ASP A 363 -0.74 10.74 17.98
C ASP A 363 0.22 11.88 18.34
N HIS A 364 1.01 12.27 17.34
CA HIS A 364 1.88 13.44 17.52
C HIS A 364 1.06 14.74 17.36
N PRO A 365 1.30 15.78 18.20
CA PRO A 365 0.58 17.05 18.14
C PRO A 365 0.58 17.71 16.75
N ALA A 366 1.61 17.50 15.95
CA ALA A 366 1.71 18.05 14.60
C ALA A 366 0.61 17.53 13.64
N TYR A 367 0.04 16.36 13.93
CA TYR A 367 -1.02 15.76 13.10
C TYR A 367 -2.42 16.12 13.59
N VAL A 368 -2.55 16.75 14.75
CA VAL A 368 -3.82 17.20 15.32
C VAL A 368 -4.04 18.67 14.97
N PRO A 369 -5.19 19.06 14.36
CA PRO A 369 -5.51 20.46 14.09
C PRO A 369 -5.40 21.32 15.35
N GLU A 370 -4.83 22.51 15.23
CA GLU A 370 -4.52 23.38 16.37
C GLU A 370 -5.72 23.61 17.33
N PRO A 371 -6.94 23.90 16.85
CA PRO A 371 -8.09 24.09 17.73
C PRO A 371 -8.46 22.84 18.54
N SER A 372 -8.12 21.66 18.03
CA SER A 372 -8.44 20.39 18.68
C SER A 372 -7.37 19.92 19.65
N ARG A 373 -6.11 20.42 19.58
CA ARG A 373 -4.98 19.98 20.42
C ARG A 373 -5.28 20.08 21.92
N ARG A 374 -6.07 21.03 22.34
CA ARG A 374 -6.48 21.21 23.75
C ARG A 374 -7.32 20.06 24.31
N LEU A 375 -7.86 19.20 23.46
CA LEU A 375 -8.66 18.02 23.86
C LEU A 375 -7.77 16.82 24.20
N PHE A 376 -6.47 16.89 23.89
CA PHE A 376 -5.50 15.81 24.02
C PHE A 376 -4.52 16.08 25.15
N ASP A 377 -4.08 15.01 25.81
CA ASP A 377 -2.94 15.02 26.72
C ASP A 377 -1.88 14.06 26.19
N PHE A 378 -1.03 14.60 25.30
CA PHE A 378 0.01 13.85 24.61
C PHE A 378 1.09 13.25 25.51
N THR A 379 1.14 13.64 26.79
CA THR A 379 2.13 13.17 27.77
C THR A 379 1.55 12.18 28.77
N ALA A 380 0.24 12.06 28.85
CA ALA A 380 -0.41 11.14 29.78
C ALA A 380 -0.01 9.68 29.51
N GLY A 381 0.58 9.03 30.50
CA GLY A 381 1.11 7.67 30.42
C GLY A 381 2.62 7.60 30.10
N SER A 382 3.36 8.72 30.05
CA SER A 382 4.80 8.74 29.72
C SER A 382 5.68 7.90 30.67
N SER A 383 5.25 7.66 31.90
CA SER A 383 5.92 6.81 32.88
C SER A 383 5.40 5.38 32.95
N ARG A 384 4.48 5.00 32.01
CA ARG A 384 3.87 3.67 31.97
C ARG A 384 4.37 2.90 30.77
N GLY A 385 4.08 1.60 30.74
CA GLY A 385 4.40 0.73 29.63
C GLY A 385 4.26 -0.72 30.03
N ARG A 386 3.90 -1.60 29.08
CA ARG A 386 3.62 -3.01 29.36
C ARG A 386 4.07 -3.90 28.22
N ILE A 387 4.43 -5.11 28.55
CA ILE A 387 4.77 -6.16 27.59
C ILE A 387 3.94 -7.37 27.93
N TYR A 388 3.17 -7.84 26.96
CA TYR A 388 2.34 -9.02 27.08
C TYR A 388 2.92 -10.16 26.26
N ARG A 389 2.63 -11.40 26.69
CA ARG A 389 2.99 -12.64 26.01
C ARG A 389 1.72 -13.43 25.70
N ILE A 390 1.58 -13.91 24.47
CA ILE A 390 0.46 -14.76 24.06
C ILE A 390 0.96 -16.14 23.66
N ALA A 391 0.31 -17.16 24.22
CA ALA A 391 0.56 -18.57 23.93
C ALA A 391 -0.76 -19.37 23.87
N ALA A 392 -0.71 -20.62 23.45
CA ALA A 392 -1.87 -21.52 23.48
C ALA A 392 -2.35 -21.76 24.90
N SER A 393 -3.68 -21.74 25.10
CA SER A 393 -4.29 -22.20 26.35
C SER A 393 -3.97 -23.68 26.60
N GLY A 394 -3.57 -24.02 27.81
CA GLY A 394 -3.26 -25.42 28.18
C GLY A 394 -1.84 -25.90 27.85
N ARG A 395 -1.04 -25.11 27.12
CA ARG A 395 0.43 -25.34 27.05
C ARG A 395 1.09 -24.67 28.26
N ALA A 396 1.86 -25.46 29.03
CA ALA A 396 2.70 -24.87 30.07
C ALA A 396 3.70 -23.89 29.46
N PRO A 397 4.03 -22.76 30.13
CA PRO A 397 5.13 -21.90 29.69
C PRO A 397 6.40 -22.73 29.54
N VAL A 398 7.16 -22.52 28.46
CA VAL A 398 8.47 -23.13 28.31
C VAL A 398 9.40 -22.47 29.34
N ARG A 399 9.65 -23.18 30.44
CA ARG A 399 10.48 -22.72 31.55
C ARG A 399 11.98 -23.02 31.38
N SER A 400 12.43 -23.43 30.19
CA SER A 400 13.85 -23.66 29.98
C SER A 400 14.57 -22.35 29.74
N PRO A 401 15.52 -21.98 30.58
CA PRO A 401 16.39 -20.87 30.27
C PRO A 401 17.11 -21.18 28.95
N VAL A 402 16.88 -20.36 27.96
CA VAL A 402 17.59 -20.46 26.67
C VAL A 402 18.90 -19.73 26.86
N ASP A 403 20.01 -20.51 26.92
CA ASP A 403 21.34 -19.90 26.90
C ASP A 403 22.15 -20.48 25.72
N PHE A 404 22.21 -19.75 24.64
CA PHE A 404 23.06 -20.06 23.50
C PHE A 404 24.44 -19.39 23.57
N ALA A 405 24.71 -18.57 24.60
CA ALA A 405 25.97 -17.85 24.70
C ALA A 405 27.20 -18.81 24.75
N ALA A 406 27.05 -19.94 25.44
CA ALA A 406 28.07 -20.97 25.53
C ALA A 406 27.81 -22.17 24.60
N ALA A 407 26.80 -22.12 23.74
CA ALA A 407 26.47 -23.24 22.85
C ALA A 407 27.59 -23.54 21.88
N SER A 408 27.92 -24.84 21.72
CA SER A 408 28.93 -25.26 20.74
C SER A 408 28.41 -25.08 19.31
N VAL A 409 29.30 -25.13 18.33
CA VAL A 409 28.97 -25.04 16.90
C VAL A 409 27.99 -26.14 16.50
N GLU A 410 28.17 -27.35 17.01
CA GLU A 410 27.31 -28.50 16.74
C GLU A 410 25.87 -28.24 17.23
N VAL A 411 25.72 -27.71 18.44
CA VAL A 411 24.42 -27.32 19.02
C VAL A 411 23.74 -26.25 18.18
N LEU A 412 24.48 -25.22 17.74
CA LEU A 412 23.96 -24.16 16.92
C LEU A 412 23.50 -24.66 15.54
N VAL A 413 24.29 -25.52 14.87
CA VAL A 413 23.91 -26.15 13.60
C VAL A 413 22.64 -26.99 13.76
N ALA A 414 22.54 -27.80 14.80
CA ALA A 414 21.34 -28.60 15.06
C ALA A 414 20.11 -27.71 15.37
N THR A 415 20.31 -26.52 15.95
CA THR A 415 19.22 -25.59 16.24
C THR A 415 18.60 -24.99 14.98
N LEU A 416 19.30 -24.94 13.84
CA LEU A 416 18.77 -24.45 12.57
C LEU A 416 17.55 -25.22 12.02
N GLU A 417 17.28 -26.43 12.54
CA GLU A 417 16.11 -27.25 12.18
C GLU A 417 14.93 -27.13 13.15
N GLN A 418 15.09 -26.40 14.25
CA GLN A 418 14.05 -26.32 15.28
C GLN A 418 12.80 -25.59 14.79
N PRO A 419 11.60 -25.91 15.31
CA PRO A 419 10.37 -25.24 14.91
C PRO A 419 10.35 -23.76 15.29
N ASN A 420 10.94 -23.34 16.41
CA ASN A 420 10.95 -21.95 16.84
C ASN A 420 11.88 -21.09 15.97
N GLY A 421 11.29 -20.12 15.23
CA GLY A 421 12.04 -19.22 14.34
C GLY A 421 13.06 -18.36 15.06
N TRP A 422 12.76 -17.84 16.26
CA TRP A 422 13.70 -17.05 17.04
C TRP A 422 14.98 -17.86 17.36
N ARG A 423 14.82 -19.14 17.69
CA ARG A 423 15.98 -20.01 17.98
C ARG A 423 16.86 -20.24 16.74
N ARG A 424 16.22 -20.48 15.59
CA ARG A 424 16.96 -20.63 14.32
C ARG A 424 17.72 -19.38 13.94
N ASP A 425 17.05 -18.22 14.01
CA ASP A 425 17.66 -16.91 13.69
C ASP A 425 18.82 -16.59 14.64
N THR A 426 18.66 -16.89 15.95
CA THR A 426 19.72 -16.73 16.96
C THR A 426 20.89 -17.65 16.68
N ALA A 427 20.64 -18.92 16.37
CA ALA A 427 21.71 -19.86 16.03
C ALA A 427 22.48 -19.44 14.77
N GLN A 428 21.78 -19.03 13.72
CA GLN A 428 22.38 -18.49 12.51
C GLN A 428 23.20 -17.24 12.80
N ARG A 429 22.67 -16.29 13.56
CA ARG A 429 23.34 -15.07 14.00
C ARG A 429 24.66 -15.40 14.70
N LEU A 430 24.63 -16.29 15.69
CA LEU A 430 25.80 -16.69 16.47
C LEU A 430 26.86 -17.40 15.62
N LEU A 431 26.48 -18.25 14.67
CA LEU A 431 27.41 -18.85 13.73
C LEU A 431 28.12 -17.81 12.88
N ILE A 432 27.40 -16.77 12.42
CA ILE A 432 27.94 -15.66 11.64
C ILE A 432 28.85 -14.77 12.51
N GLU A 433 28.41 -14.37 13.70
CA GLU A 433 29.18 -13.56 14.64
C GLU A 433 30.50 -14.21 15.02
N ARG A 434 30.47 -15.51 15.27
CA ARG A 434 31.68 -16.30 15.63
C ARG A 434 32.54 -16.68 14.44
N ASN A 435 32.16 -16.28 13.23
CA ASN A 435 32.82 -16.67 11.98
C ASN A 435 33.08 -18.18 11.89
N ALA A 436 32.05 -18.98 12.15
CA ALA A 436 32.15 -20.44 12.35
C ALA A 436 32.37 -21.21 11.04
N GLN A 437 33.40 -20.86 10.25
CA GLN A 437 33.72 -21.52 8.97
C GLN A 437 34.01 -23.02 9.12
N ALA A 438 34.49 -23.47 10.28
CA ALA A 438 34.70 -24.89 10.57
C ALA A 438 33.39 -25.71 10.53
N ALA A 439 32.23 -25.09 10.68
CA ALA A 439 30.90 -25.72 10.55
C ALA A 439 30.54 -26.10 9.10
N ALA A 440 31.33 -25.72 8.09
CA ALA A 440 30.98 -25.88 6.66
C ALA A 440 30.57 -27.33 6.30
N GLY A 441 31.22 -28.36 6.86
CA GLY A 441 30.88 -29.75 6.63
C GLY A 441 29.48 -30.11 7.17
N GLN A 442 29.17 -29.69 8.40
CA GLN A 442 27.90 -29.94 9.05
C GLN A 442 26.77 -29.18 8.36
N LEU A 443 27.00 -27.91 7.99
CA LEU A 443 26.04 -27.09 7.25
C LEU A 443 25.73 -27.68 5.87
N ARG A 444 26.71 -28.21 5.14
CA ARG A 444 26.47 -28.94 3.88
C ARG A 444 25.62 -30.18 4.08
N SER A 445 25.88 -30.95 5.10
CA SER A 445 25.06 -32.10 5.43
C SER A 445 23.62 -31.71 5.75
N LEU A 446 23.44 -30.65 6.53
CA LEU A 446 22.14 -30.08 6.87
C LEU A 446 21.40 -29.52 5.62
N SER A 447 22.09 -28.81 4.74
CA SER A 447 21.49 -28.29 3.49
C SER A 447 21.05 -29.39 2.52
N ALA A 448 21.63 -30.59 2.62
CA ALA A 448 21.30 -31.73 1.78
C ALA A 448 20.19 -32.63 2.35
N ALA A 449 20.14 -32.83 3.66
CA ALA A 449 19.33 -33.86 4.31
C ALA A 449 18.37 -33.32 5.38
N GLY A 450 18.50 -32.09 5.84
CA GLY A 450 17.67 -31.48 6.87
C GLY A 450 16.21 -31.25 6.44
N ASN A 451 15.37 -30.77 7.38
CA ASN A 451 14.05 -30.29 7.06
C ASN A 451 14.12 -28.97 6.26
N GLU A 452 12.98 -28.41 5.82
CA GLU A 452 12.94 -27.18 5.03
C GLU A 452 13.72 -26.04 5.69
N PHE A 453 13.49 -25.81 6.98
CA PHE A 453 14.14 -24.73 7.73
C PHE A 453 15.66 -24.90 7.82
N GLY A 454 16.09 -26.10 8.18
CA GLY A 454 17.52 -26.42 8.26
C GLY A 454 18.24 -26.25 6.93
N ARG A 455 17.63 -26.67 5.82
CA ARG A 455 18.19 -26.46 4.48
C ARG A 455 18.35 -24.98 4.14
N LEU A 456 17.32 -24.18 4.38
CA LEU A 456 17.34 -22.75 4.09
C LEU A 456 18.36 -22.01 4.96
N HIS A 457 18.31 -22.21 6.27
CA HIS A 457 19.25 -21.58 7.19
C HIS A 457 20.70 -22.02 6.92
N ALA A 458 20.95 -23.31 6.62
CA ALA A 458 22.29 -23.78 6.30
C ALA A 458 22.86 -23.13 5.03
N LEU A 459 22.06 -23.01 3.96
CA LEU A 459 22.48 -22.37 2.72
C LEU A 459 22.88 -20.91 2.95
N TRP A 460 22.03 -20.14 3.61
CA TRP A 460 22.30 -18.73 3.89
C TRP A 460 23.43 -18.53 4.91
N THR A 461 23.54 -19.41 5.91
CA THR A 461 24.67 -19.39 6.84
C THR A 461 26.01 -19.64 6.13
N MET A 462 26.04 -20.62 5.21
CA MET A 462 27.24 -20.89 4.40
C MET A 462 27.59 -19.70 3.49
N ASP A 463 26.62 -19.02 2.93
CA ASP A 463 26.83 -17.82 2.11
C ASP A 463 27.41 -16.67 2.96
N ALA A 464 26.80 -16.38 4.11
CA ALA A 464 27.27 -15.36 5.04
C ALA A 464 28.68 -15.64 5.63
N LEU A 465 29.09 -16.91 5.70
CA LEU A 465 30.41 -17.36 6.13
C LEU A 465 31.44 -17.48 5.00
N ASP A 466 31.06 -17.19 3.75
CA ASP A 466 31.90 -17.34 2.54
C ASP A 466 32.38 -18.78 2.28
N VAL A 467 31.62 -19.81 2.71
CA VAL A 467 31.94 -21.23 2.53
C VAL A 467 30.96 -21.97 1.63
N LEU A 468 29.95 -21.30 1.08
CA LEU A 468 28.97 -21.84 0.13
C LEU A 468 29.68 -22.16 -1.20
N ARG A 469 29.39 -23.33 -1.79
CA ARG A 469 29.94 -23.76 -3.09
C ARG A 469 28.86 -23.79 -4.16
N ASP A 470 29.25 -23.70 -5.42
CA ASP A 470 28.32 -23.80 -6.54
C ASP A 470 27.57 -25.16 -6.57
N ASP A 471 28.20 -26.27 -6.19
CA ASP A 471 27.54 -27.55 -6.07
C ASP A 471 26.43 -27.56 -5.00
N ASP A 472 26.58 -26.80 -3.91
CA ASP A 472 25.55 -26.64 -2.87
C ASP A 472 24.36 -25.91 -3.44
N ILE A 473 24.59 -24.86 -4.26
CA ILE A 473 23.56 -24.08 -4.94
C ILE A 473 22.84 -24.92 -6.02
N VAL A 474 23.59 -25.64 -6.85
CA VAL A 474 23.02 -26.54 -7.87
C VAL A 474 22.11 -27.58 -7.21
N ARG A 475 22.55 -28.15 -6.08
CA ARG A 475 21.71 -29.10 -5.32
C ARG A 475 20.43 -28.42 -4.82
N ALA A 476 20.52 -27.18 -4.27
CA ALA A 476 19.36 -26.43 -3.81
C ALA A 476 18.39 -26.12 -4.95
N MET A 477 18.89 -25.74 -6.13
CA MET A 477 18.05 -25.49 -7.34
C MET A 477 17.33 -26.75 -7.84
N ARG A 478 17.77 -27.95 -7.44
CA ARG A 478 17.14 -29.24 -7.77
C ARG A 478 16.31 -29.81 -6.65
N ASP A 479 16.12 -29.08 -5.55
CA ASP A 479 15.41 -29.60 -4.37
C ASP A 479 13.92 -29.83 -4.70
N ARG A 480 13.34 -30.83 -3.99
CA ARG A 480 11.91 -31.13 -4.09
C ARG A 480 11.00 -30.00 -3.58
N ILE A 481 11.50 -29.18 -2.64
CA ILE A 481 10.77 -28.09 -1.99
C ILE A 481 11.00 -26.80 -2.79
N ALA A 482 9.92 -26.16 -3.24
CA ALA A 482 10.00 -24.97 -4.09
C ALA A 482 10.73 -23.80 -3.43
N SER A 483 10.51 -23.57 -2.13
CA SER A 483 11.21 -22.51 -1.38
C SER A 483 12.72 -22.71 -1.31
N VAL A 484 13.19 -23.95 -1.28
CA VAL A 484 14.63 -24.27 -1.34
C VAL A 484 15.17 -23.95 -2.74
N ARG A 485 14.42 -24.32 -3.81
CA ARG A 485 14.80 -23.96 -5.19
C ARG A 485 14.83 -22.45 -5.40
N GLU A 486 13.81 -21.73 -4.90
CA GLU A 486 13.73 -20.27 -4.92
C GLU A 486 14.98 -19.63 -4.30
N ASN A 487 15.37 -20.08 -3.11
CA ASN A 487 16.56 -19.56 -2.42
C ASN A 487 17.86 -20.02 -3.10
N GLY A 488 17.90 -21.20 -3.70
CA GLY A 488 19.01 -21.63 -4.55
C GLY A 488 19.24 -20.67 -5.73
N VAL A 489 18.18 -20.26 -6.40
CA VAL A 489 18.25 -19.27 -7.50
C VAL A 489 18.69 -17.90 -7.00
N ARG A 490 18.18 -17.43 -5.85
CA ARG A 490 18.61 -16.16 -5.22
C ARG A 490 20.10 -16.15 -4.89
N LEU A 491 20.63 -17.25 -4.37
CA LEU A 491 22.04 -17.42 -4.07
C LEU A 491 22.91 -17.51 -5.33
N ALA A 492 22.37 -18.09 -6.41
CA ALA A 492 23.05 -18.17 -7.71
C ALA A 492 23.25 -16.79 -8.35
N GLU A 493 22.31 -15.86 -8.23
CA GLU A 493 22.26 -14.59 -8.96
C GLU A 493 23.59 -13.81 -8.91
N ARG A 494 24.22 -13.71 -7.74
CA ARG A 494 25.48 -12.99 -7.55
C ARG A 494 26.70 -13.72 -8.16
N ARG A 495 26.61 -15.03 -8.33
CA ARG A 495 27.70 -15.92 -8.76
C ARG A 495 27.65 -16.28 -10.25
N LEU A 496 26.49 -16.10 -10.88
CA LEU A 496 26.26 -16.40 -12.30
C LEU A 496 27.33 -15.85 -13.26
N PRO A 497 27.82 -14.58 -13.10
CA PRO A 497 28.83 -14.06 -14.02
C PRO A 497 30.15 -14.86 -14.04
N GLN A 498 30.39 -15.69 -13.02
CA GLN A 498 31.66 -16.41 -12.82
C GLN A 498 31.48 -17.92 -12.89
N SER A 499 30.22 -18.41 -12.96
CA SER A 499 29.93 -19.85 -12.90
C SER A 499 28.98 -20.31 -14.02
N PRO A 500 29.54 -20.85 -15.15
CA PRO A 500 28.72 -21.47 -16.19
C PRO A 500 27.86 -22.64 -15.68
N GLN A 501 28.32 -23.37 -14.68
CA GLN A 501 27.60 -24.49 -14.08
C GLN A 501 26.27 -24.04 -13.44
N LEU A 502 26.26 -22.91 -12.74
CA LEU A 502 25.05 -22.34 -12.16
C LEU A 502 24.08 -21.89 -13.25
N PHE A 503 24.59 -21.31 -14.33
CA PHE A 503 23.76 -20.90 -15.43
C PHE A 503 23.07 -22.10 -16.11
N ASP A 504 23.79 -23.16 -16.39
CA ASP A 504 23.23 -24.39 -17.01
C ASP A 504 22.18 -25.06 -16.08
N ALA A 505 22.38 -24.98 -14.76
CA ALA A 505 21.42 -25.49 -13.79
C ALA A 505 20.15 -24.60 -13.66
N LEU A 506 20.26 -23.30 -13.99
CA LEU A 506 19.18 -22.34 -13.93
C LEU A 506 18.17 -22.50 -15.07
N ILE A 507 18.63 -22.79 -16.30
CA ILE A 507 17.81 -22.83 -17.52
C ILE A 507 16.55 -23.71 -17.36
N PRO A 508 16.62 -24.96 -16.86
CA PRO A 508 15.43 -25.80 -16.70
C PRO A 508 14.35 -25.21 -15.79
N LEU A 509 14.73 -24.37 -14.83
CA LEU A 509 13.83 -23.75 -13.87
C LEU A 509 12.92 -22.68 -14.45
N ALA A 510 13.13 -22.27 -15.71
CA ALA A 510 12.15 -21.48 -16.47
C ALA A 510 10.78 -22.16 -16.54
N ASN A 511 10.76 -23.49 -16.46
CA ASN A 511 9.54 -24.30 -16.48
C ASN A 511 9.12 -24.80 -15.10
N ASP A 512 9.71 -24.29 -14.01
CA ASP A 512 9.36 -24.70 -12.66
C ASP A 512 7.84 -24.55 -12.41
N THR A 513 7.31 -25.39 -11.55
CA THR A 513 5.89 -25.36 -11.16
C THR A 513 5.54 -24.12 -10.32
N ASP A 514 6.49 -23.64 -9.52
CA ASP A 514 6.32 -22.49 -8.64
C ASP A 514 6.65 -21.17 -9.38
N ALA A 515 5.74 -20.20 -9.32
CA ALA A 515 5.89 -18.90 -9.97
C ALA A 515 7.01 -18.05 -9.35
N ARG A 516 7.30 -18.20 -8.05
CA ARG A 516 8.38 -17.49 -7.36
C ARG A 516 9.75 -17.98 -7.81
N VAL A 517 9.87 -19.29 -8.04
CA VAL A 517 11.11 -19.83 -8.63
C VAL A 517 11.33 -19.19 -10.00
N ARG A 518 10.31 -19.14 -10.86
CA ARG A 518 10.41 -18.52 -12.18
C ARG A 518 10.69 -17.03 -12.14
N LEU A 519 10.12 -16.32 -11.14
CA LEU A 519 10.42 -14.91 -10.90
C LEU A 519 11.92 -14.70 -10.66
N HIS A 520 12.48 -15.47 -9.72
CA HIS A 520 13.90 -15.35 -9.39
C HIS A 520 14.81 -15.84 -10.52
N VAL A 521 14.38 -16.81 -11.32
CA VAL A 521 15.08 -17.19 -12.57
C VAL A 521 15.15 -16.01 -13.53
N ALA A 522 14.01 -15.34 -13.77
CA ALA A 522 13.97 -14.17 -14.65
C ALA A 522 14.90 -13.05 -14.17
N LEU A 523 14.91 -12.78 -12.84
CA LEU A 523 15.79 -11.79 -12.23
C LEU A 523 17.28 -12.20 -12.32
N ALA A 524 17.59 -13.45 -12.01
CA ALA A 524 18.96 -13.95 -12.01
C ALA A 524 19.59 -13.91 -13.42
N LEU A 525 18.83 -14.20 -14.47
CA LEU A 525 19.28 -14.09 -15.85
C LEU A 525 19.73 -12.67 -16.23
N GLY A 526 19.20 -11.64 -15.59
CA GLY A 526 19.63 -10.26 -15.77
C GLY A 526 21.04 -9.96 -15.24
N ALA A 527 21.62 -10.83 -14.42
CA ALA A 527 22.97 -10.65 -13.90
C ALA A 527 24.07 -10.95 -14.95
N VAL A 528 23.75 -11.74 -15.98
CA VAL A 528 24.72 -12.14 -17.04
C VAL A 528 24.27 -11.72 -18.43
N ASP A 529 25.22 -11.43 -19.30
CA ASP A 529 24.98 -11.07 -20.70
C ASP A 529 25.22 -12.28 -21.60
N ASP A 530 24.32 -13.29 -21.53
CA ASP A 530 24.38 -14.50 -22.34
C ASP A 530 23.23 -14.51 -23.37
N PRO A 531 23.46 -14.78 -24.66
CA PRO A 531 22.42 -14.87 -25.70
C PRO A 531 21.29 -15.84 -25.36
N ARG A 532 21.60 -16.94 -24.69
CA ARG A 532 20.63 -17.96 -24.28
C ARG A 532 19.58 -17.44 -23.30
N ASN A 533 19.85 -16.31 -22.61
CA ASN A 533 18.88 -15.67 -21.70
C ASN A 533 17.58 -15.34 -22.41
N ILE A 534 17.63 -14.92 -23.67
CA ILE A 534 16.49 -14.41 -24.41
C ILE A 534 15.42 -15.48 -24.59
N ASP A 535 15.80 -16.69 -24.97
CA ASP A 535 14.86 -17.80 -25.15
C ASP A 535 14.22 -18.24 -23.82
N VAL A 536 15.01 -18.24 -22.75
CA VAL A 536 14.55 -18.56 -21.40
C VAL A 536 13.56 -17.50 -20.89
N LEU A 537 13.91 -16.22 -21.04
CA LEU A 537 13.04 -15.08 -20.67
C LEU A 537 11.75 -15.08 -21.50
N ALA A 538 11.83 -15.36 -22.80
CA ALA A 538 10.66 -15.46 -23.68
C ALA A 538 9.74 -16.63 -23.26
N THR A 539 10.32 -17.73 -22.77
CA THR A 539 9.56 -18.87 -22.27
C THR A 539 8.77 -18.49 -21.01
N ILE A 540 9.42 -17.84 -20.05
CA ILE A 540 8.76 -17.34 -18.83
C ILE A 540 7.67 -16.31 -19.21
N ALA A 541 7.97 -15.37 -20.08
CA ALA A 541 7.04 -14.34 -20.51
C ALA A 541 5.78 -14.92 -21.19
N ARG A 542 5.91 -15.94 -22.03
CA ARG A 542 4.78 -16.59 -22.69
C ARG A 542 3.83 -17.26 -21.70
N ARG A 543 4.37 -17.79 -20.62
CA ARG A 543 3.59 -18.44 -19.55
C ARG A 543 2.97 -17.43 -18.60
N ASP A 544 3.78 -16.52 -18.08
CA ASP A 544 3.48 -15.71 -16.90
C ASP A 544 3.38 -14.19 -17.18
N GLY A 545 3.48 -13.76 -18.43
CA GLY A 545 3.53 -12.34 -18.77
C GLY A 545 2.24 -11.54 -18.48
N ALA A 546 1.14 -12.20 -18.05
CA ALA A 546 -0.01 -11.51 -17.47
C ALA A 546 0.29 -10.96 -16.07
N ASP A 547 1.12 -11.66 -15.29
CA ASP A 547 1.57 -11.18 -13.99
C ASP A 547 2.54 -10.00 -14.16
N ARG A 548 2.22 -8.87 -13.53
CA ARG A 548 3.00 -7.63 -13.67
C ARG A 548 4.41 -7.74 -13.11
N TRP A 549 4.59 -8.54 -12.06
CA TRP A 549 5.88 -8.73 -11.41
C TRP A 549 6.82 -9.59 -12.23
N LEU A 550 6.31 -10.72 -12.75
CA LEU A 550 7.07 -11.58 -13.65
C LEU A 550 7.41 -10.85 -14.94
N ARG A 551 6.48 -10.08 -15.50
CA ARG A 551 6.72 -9.27 -16.69
C ARG A 551 7.80 -8.21 -16.45
N ALA A 552 7.76 -7.50 -15.29
CA ALA A 552 8.80 -6.55 -14.91
C ALA A 552 10.16 -7.23 -14.72
N ALA A 553 10.21 -8.39 -14.09
CA ALA A 553 11.44 -9.18 -13.92
C ALA A 553 12.06 -9.61 -15.25
N VAL A 554 11.23 -10.08 -16.18
CA VAL A 554 11.67 -10.43 -17.54
C VAL A 554 12.23 -9.21 -18.24
N LEU A 555 11.45 -8.11 -18.32
CA LEU A 555 11.84 -6.91 -19.07
C LEU A 555 13.02 -6.16 -18.44
N SER A 556 13.20 -6.22 -17.12
CA SER A 556 14.41 -5.70 -16.47
C SER A 556 15.66 -6.47 -16.90
N SER A 557 15.51 -7.75 -17.20
CA SER A 557 16.60 -8.67 -17.57
C SER A 557 16.86 -8.75 -19.07
N VAL A 558 15.95 -8.25 -19.92
CA VAL A 558 16.14 -8.16 -21.37
C VAL A 558 17.26 -7.17 -21.74
N ARG A 559 17.45 -6.10 -20.95
CA ARG A 559 18.49 -5.09 -21.13
C ARG A 559 18.49 -4.51 -22.57
N ASN A 560 19.60 -4.58 -23.30
CA ASN A 560 19.77 -4.03 -24.66
C ASN A 560 19.33 -5.00 -25.78
N ARG A 561 18.59 -6.08 -25.46
CA ARG A 561 18.22 -7.15 -26.41
C ARG A 561 16.72 -7.21 -26.68
N ALA A 562 16.03 -6.07 -26.58
CA ALA A 562 14.57 -5.99 -26.73
C ALA A 562 14.07 -6.52 -28.09
N SER A 563 14.79 -6.26 -29.19
CA SER A 563 14.43 -6.77 -30.51
C SER A 563 14.57 -8.30 -30.61
N ALA A 564 15.68 -8.86 -30.11
CA ALA A 564 15.88 -10.31 -30.09
C ALA A 564 14.82 -11.00 -29.19
N PHE A 565 14.45 -10.35 -28.09
CA PHE A 565 13.36 -10.84 -27.23
C PHE A 565 12.00 -10.81 -27.95
N LEU A 566 11.69 -9.76 -28.71
CA LEU A 566 10.48 -9.70 -29.54
C LEU A 566 10.41 -10.88 -30.48
N ASP A 567 11.49 -11.13 -31.25
CA ASP A 567 11.57 -12.23 -32.21
C ASP A 567 11.37 -13.59 -31.53
N ALA A 568 12.07 -13.84 -30.43
CA ALA A 568 11.95 -15.07 -29.65
C ALA A 568 10.55 -15.26 -29.04
N PHE A 569 9.94 -14.17 -28.54
CA PHE A 569 8.61 -14.22 -27.94
C PHE A 569 7.52 -14.52 -29.00
N VAL A 570 7.64 -13.95 -30.22
CA VAL A 570 6.65 -14.13 -31.29
C VAL A 570 6.82 -15.49 -31.95
N ALA A 571 8.05 -15.97 -32.17
CA ALA A 571 8.35 -17.25 -32.84
C ALA A 571 7.93 -18.47 -32.02
N GLY A 572 7.84 -18.38 -30.70
CA GLY A 572 7.50 -19.50 -29.82
C GLY A 572 6.01 -19.84 -29.85
N PRO A 573 5.61 -21.03 -29.29
CA PRO A 573 4.22 -21.47 -29.26
C PRO A 573 3.35 -20.48 -28.46
N GLY A 574 2.10 -20.33 -28.93
CA GLY A 574 1.20 -19.22 -28.59
C GLY A 574 0.98 -18.92 -27.12
N ALA A 575 1.41 -17.75 -26.68
CA ALA A 575 0.92 -17.13 -25.45
C ALA A 575 -0.57 -16.82 -25.56
N ALA A 576 -1.31 -16.90 -24.44
CA ALA A 576 -2.70 -16.47 -24.39
C ALA A 576 -2.82 -14.99 -24.84
N PRO A 577 -3.94 -14.59 -25.46
CA PRO A 577 -4.09 -13.21 -25.98
C PRO A 577 -3.81 -12.12 -24.96
N ALA A 578 -4.28 -12.28 -23.72
CA ALA A 578 -4.04 -11.36 -22.61
C ALA A 578 -2.55 -11.22 -22.26
N VAL A 579 -1.85 -12.34 -22.15
CA VAL A 579 -0.40 -12.38 -21.92
C VAL A 579 0.34 -11.67 -23.04
N ARG A 580 -0.01 -11.97 -24.28
CA ARG A 580 0.62 -11.36 -25.45
C ARG A 580 0.39 -9.86 -25.48
N GLY A 581 -0.83 -9.40 -25.23
CA GLY A 581 -1.16 -7.97 -25.14
C GLY A 581 -0.33 -7.23 -24.10
N ALA A 582 -0.29 -7.74 -22.87
CA ALA A 582 0.43 -7.12 -21.76
C ALA A 582 1.95 -7.05 -22.00
N VAL A 583 2.57 -8.13 -22.46
CA VAL A 583 4.01 -8.16 -22.76
C VAL A 583 4.33 -7.19 -23.90
N MET A 584 3.53 -7.18 -24.98
CA MET A 584 3.76 -6.32 -26.12
C MET A 584 3.54 -4.84 -25.82
N GLN A 585 2.63 -4.49 -24.92
CA GLN A 585 2.46 -3.12 -24.47
C GLN A 585 3.70 -2.59 -23.73
N ASP A 586 4.22 -3.36 -22.77
CA ASP A 586 5.40 -2.93 -22.03
C ASP A 586 6.68 -2.98 -22.86
N LEU A 587 6.80 -3.95 -23.78
CA LEU A 587 7.89 -4.01 -24.73
C LEU A 587 7.85 -2.84 -25.73
N GLY A 588 6.67 -2.49 -26.24
CA GLY A 588 6.46 -1.30 -27.05
C GLY A 588 6.90 -0.03 -26.33
N ARG A 589 6.53 0.12 -25.05
CA ARG A 589 6.98 1.26 -24.22
C ARG A 589 8.50 1.31 -24.11
N LEU A 590 9.13 0.17 -23.93
CA LEU A 590 10.57 0.06 -23.84
C LEU A 590 11.24 0.50 -25.16
N PHE A 591 10.73 0.07 -26.31
CA PHE A 591 11.20 0.53 -27.61
C PHE A 591 11.08 2.06 -27.77
N GLY A 592 9.91 2.62 -27.47
CA GLY A 592 9.70 4.05 -27.56
C GLY A 592 10.61 4.87 -26.64
N ALA A 593 10.98 4.35 -25.48
CA ALA A 593 11.87 4.99 -24.53
C ALA A 593 13.37 4.85 -24.90
N ALA A 594 13.77 3.76 -25.52
CA ALA A 594 15.17 3.39 -25.76
C ALA A 594 15.67 3.66 -27.18
N GLU A 595 14.85 3.34 -28.20
CA GLU A 595 15.30 3.22 -29.58
C GLU A 595 15.31 4.57 -30.32
N SER A 596 16.14 4.68 -31.38
CA SER A 596 16.16 5.86 -32.24
C SER A 596 14.83 6.05 -32.99
N ALA A 597 14.59 7.25 -33.50
CA ALA A 597 13.37 7.52 -34.30
C ALA A 597 13.27 6.61 -35.52
N GLU A 598 14.40 6.33 -36.19
CA GLU A 598 14.46 5.44 -37.35
C GLU A 598 14.11 4.00 -36.98
N GLN A 599 14.65 3.49 -35.88
CA GLN A 599 14.33 2.17 -35.35
C GLN A 599 12.85 2.08 -34.90
N CYS A 600 12.34 3.11 -34.26
CA CYS A 600 10.91 3.19 -33.90
C CYS A 600 10.01 3.16 -35.15
N LEU A 601 10.36 3.85 -36.22
CA LEU A 601 9.64 3.78 -37.52
C LEU A 601 9.66 2.37 -38.11
N ALA A 602 10.82 1.68 -38.07
CA ALA A 602 10.92 0.30 -38.49
C ALA A 602 10.00 -0.61 -37.66
N ILE A 603 9.98 -0.44 -36.35
CA ILE A 603 9.13 -1.19 -35.40
C ILE A 603 7.64 -0.91 -35.68
N VAL A 604 7.24 0.38 -35.88
CA VAL A 604 5.87 0.73 -36.27
C VAL A 604 5.47 0.04 -37.56
N THR A 605 6.36 0.05 -38.58
CA THR A 605 6.11 -0.58 -39.85
C THR A 605 5.96 -2.10 -39.74
N HIS A 606 6.76 -2.73 -38.89
CA HIS A 606 6.69 -4.17 -38.62
C HIS A 606 5.39 -4.55 -37.87
N ILE A 607 5.06 -3.84 -36.77
CA ILE A 607 3.88 -4.12 -35.95
C ILE A 607 2.57 -3.85 -36.73
N SER A 608 2.55 -2.82 -37.59
CA SER A 608 1.37 -2.46 -38.38
C SER A 608 1.26 -3.21 -39.69
N ALA A 609 2.10 -4.24 -39.93
CA ALA A 609 1.96 -5.11 -41.09
C ALA A 609 0.57 -5.76 -41.15
N PRO A 610 0.00 -5.99 -42.34
CA PRO A 610 -1.31 -6.60 -42.50
C PRO A 610 -1.39 -7.97 -41.82
N VAL A 611 -2.39 -8.18 -40.99
CA VAL A 611 -2.69 -9.45 -40.31
C VAL A 611 -4.16 -9.80 -40.49
N ALA A 612 -4.52 -11.08 -40.42
CA ALA A 612 -5.90 -11.51 -40.57
C ALA A 612 -6.78 -10.93 -39.44
N GLU A 613 -6.33 -11.04 -38.18
CA GLU A 613 -7.00 -10.49 -37.02
C GLU A 613 -6.03 -9.66 -36.15
N LEU A 614 -6.53 -8.54 -35.61
CA LEU A 614 -5.77 -7.76 -34.64
C LEU A 614 -5.80 -8.46 -33.28
N SER A 615 -4.64 -8.54 -32.64
CA SER A 615 -4.53 -9.11 -31.28
C SER A 615 -3.68 -8.23 -30.38
N TRP A 616 -2.37 -8.27 -30.50
CA TRP A 616 -1.42 -7.54 -29.66
C TRP A 616 -0.90 -6.22 -30.25
N GLN A 617 -1.12 -6.00 -31.54
CA GLN A 617 -0.57 -4.87 -32.29
C GLN A 617 -1.02 -3.51 -31.70
N PRO A 618 -2.32 -3.32 -31.36
CA PRO A 618 -2.76 -2.08 -30.69
C PRO A 618 -2.03 -1.83 -29.38
N ALA A 619 -1.84 -2.86 -28.55
CA ALA A 619 -1.13 -2.75 -27.28
C ALA A 619 0.34 -2.35 -27.47
N ALA A 620 1.03 -2.97 -28.41
CA ALA A 620 2.42 -2.65 -28.72
C ALA A 620 2.60 -1.20 -29.18
N LEU A 621 1.74 -0.71 -30.07
CA LEU A 621 1.80 0.67 -30.57
C LEU A 621 1.39 1.70 -29.52
N ALA A 622 0.38 1.42 -28.69
CA ALA A 622 0.03 2.27 -27.55
C ALA A 622 1.19 2.35 -26.56
N GLY A 623 1.84 1.24 -26.27
CA GLY A 623 3.05 1.19 -25.47
C GLY A 623 4.18 2.02 -26.08
N LEU A 624 4.46 1.87 -27.35
CA LEU A 624 5.52 2.62 -28.07
C LEU A 624 5.25 4.13 -28.00
N ALA A 625 4.01 4.55 -28.21
CA ALA A 625 3.61 5.94 -28.06
C ALA A 625 3.85 6.47 -26.63
N ALA A 626 3.58 5.65 -25.61
CA ALA A 626 3.86 6.00 -24.24
C ALA A 626 5.36 6.18 -23.97
N GLY A 627 6.20 5.30 -24.51
CA GLY A 627 7.66 5.41 -24.41
C GLY A 627 8.22 6.66 -25.13
N LEU A 628 7.73 6.96 -26.31
CA LEU A 628 8.11 8.17 -27.06
C LEU A 628 7.79 9.46 -26.27
N ARG A 629 6.67 9.49 -25.54
CA ARG A 629 6.31 10.64 -24.68
C ARG A 629 7.32 10.88 -23.56
N THR A 630 7.90 9.84 -22.98
CA THR A 630 8.92 10.01 -21.92
C THR A 630 10.18 10.71 -22.41
N ARG A 631 10.43 10.67 -23.71
CA ARG A 631 11.54 11.37 -24.40
C ARG A 631 11.16 12.77 -24.89
N GLY A 632 9.95 13.25 -24.59
CA GLY A 632 9.48 14.54 -25.08
C GLY A 632 9.13 14.57 -26.58
N ILE A 633 9.01 13.40 -27.22
CA ILE A 633 8.58 13.28 -28.63
C ILE A 633 7.07 13.40 -28.66
N ALA A 634 6.58 14.61 -28.58
CA ALA A 634 5.20 14.98 -28.82
C ALA A 634 5.16 16.48 -29.13
N SER A 635 4.30 16.89 -30.04
CA SER A 635 4.05 18.32 -30.27
C SER A 635 2.83 18.80 -29.49
N ASN A 636 2.64 20.12 -29.43
CA ASN A 636 1.40 20.68 -28.86
C ASN A 636 0.15 20.33 -29.69
N ALA A 637 0.33 19.91 -30.96
CA ALA A 637 -0.74 19.65 -31.90
C ALA A 637 -0.96 18.14 -32.16
N GLN A 638 0.03 17.29 -31.93
CA GLN A 638 -0.03 15.88 -32.30
C GLN A 638 0.48 14.96 -31.20
N SER A 639 -0.04 13.73 -31.14
CA SER A 639 0.48 12.68 -30.26
C SER A 639 1.92 12.29 -30.66
N ALA A 640 2.63 11.61 -29.72
CA ALA A 640 3.99 11.18 -29.97
C ALA A 640 4.12 10.23 -31.18
N LEU A 641 3.13 9.33 -31.37
CA LEU A 641 3.11 8.39 -32.48
C LEU A 641 2.88 9.12 -33.81
N MET A 642 1.94 10.07 -33.84
CA MET A 642 1.66 10.86 -35.05
C MET A 642 2.84 11.77 -35.40
N THR A 643 3.50 12.36 -34.39
CA THR A 643 4.73 13.15 -34.58
C THR A 643 5.86 12.30 -35.19
N LEU A 644 6.04 11.07 -34.72
CA LEU A 644 7.06 10.15 -35.28
C LEU A 644 6.81 9.84 -36.78
N VAL A 645 5.56 9.54 -37.16
CA VAL A 645 5.22 9.15 -38.55
C VAL A 645 5.01 10.36 -39.48
N SER A 646 5.05 11.59 -38.97
CA SER A 646 4.94 12.83 -39.75
C SER A 646 6.23 13.22 -40.47
N ALA A 647 7.35 12.57 -40.16
CA ALA A 647 8.64 12.83 -40.83
C ALA A 647 8.52 12.67 -42.33
N ASP A 648 9.26 13.50 -43.11
CA ASP A 648 9.27 13.44 -44.59
C ASP A 648 10.30 12.44 -45.09
N THR A 649 10.08 11.17 -44.78
CA THR A 649 10.89 10.03 -45.22
C THR A 649 10.00 8.98 -45.88
N VAL A 650 10.54 8.17 -46.76
CA VAL A 650 9.81 7.05 -47.37
C VAL A 650 9.30 6.08 -46.30
N GLN A 651 10.14 5.80 -45.29
CA GLN A 651 9.81 4.89 -44.20
C GLN A 651 8.66 5.43 -43.30
N ALA A 652 8.69 6.74 -43.01
CA ALA A 652 7.60 7.37 -42.25
C ALA A 652 6.28 7.37 -43.02
N ARG A 653 6.32 7.54 -44.34
CA ARG A 653 5.14 7.48 -45.21
C ARG A 653 4.51 6.09 -45.21
N VAL A 654 5.32 5.04 -45.34
CA VAL A 654 4.85 3.65 -45.28
C VAL A 654 4.27 3.34 -43.86
N ALA A 655 4.96 3.75 -42.83
CA ALA A 655 4.50 3.58 -41.45
C ALA A 655 3.15 4.27 -41.21
N ARG A 656 2.96 5.49 -41.70
CA ARG A 656 1.73 6.27 -41.61
C ARG A 656 0.55 5.59 -42.29
N GLU A 657 0.72 5.11 -43.52
CA GLU A 657 -0.32 4.44 -44.28
C GLU A 657 -0.78 3.13 -43.58
N ARG A 658 0.18 2.33 -43.14
CA ARG A 658 -0.10 1.09 -42.38
C ARG A 658 -0.78 1.38 -41.05
N LEU A 659 -0.32 2.39 -40.32
CA LEU A 659 -0.88 2.81 -39.05
C LEU A 659 -2.33 3.30 -39.23
N ALA A 660 -2.62 4.11 -40.24
CA ALA A 660 -3.97 4.58 -40.53
C ALA A 660 -4.93 3.39 -40.78
N THR A 661 -4.50 2.40 -41.59
CA THR A 661 -5.29 1.19 -41.80
C THR A 661 -5.53 0.40 -40.52
N LEU A 662 -4.51 0.29 -39.66
CA LEU A 662 -4.60 -0.42 -38.40
C LEU A 662 -5.52 0.33 -37.41
N MET A 663 -5.51 1.67 -37.38
CA MET A 663 -6.40 2.49 -36.56
C MET A 663 -7.87 2.30 -36.90
N VAL A 664 -8.21 2.22 -38.17
CA VAL A 664 -9.60 1.91 -38.60
C VAL A 664 -10.04 0.54 -38.06
N ARG A 665 -9.19 -0.46 -38.16
CA ARG A 665 -9.45 -1.80 -37.62
C ARG A 665 -9.50 -1.82 -36.08
N ALA A 666 -8.68 -1.04 -35.42
CA ALA A 666 -8.73 -0.86 -33.98
C ALA A 666 -10.07 -0.24 -33.55
N GLY A 667 -10.61 0.73 -34.32
CA GLY A 667 -11.94 1.29 -34.08
C GLY A 667 -13.04 0.24 -34.18
N GLN A 668 -12.97 -0.65 -35.17
CA GLN A 668 -13.93 -1.76 -35.32
C GLN A 668 -13.81 -2.74 -34.13
N LEU A 669 -12.58 -3.07 -33.71
CA LEU A 669 -12.33 -3.95 -32.55
C LEU A 669 -12.85 -3.33 -31.24
N ALA A 670 -12.62 -2.05 -31.01
CA ALA A 670 -13.09 -1.33 -29.83
C ALA A 670 -14.61 -1.37 -29.67
N LEU A 671 -15.36 -1.27 -30.78
CA LEU A 671 -16.82 -1.29 -30.80
C LEU A 671 -17.42 -2.71 -30.72
N ARG A 672 -16.65 -3.75 -31.00
CA ARG A 672 -17.15 -5.15 -31.05
C ARG A 672 -17.39 -5.70 -29.66
N GLN A 673 -18.65 -5.81 -29.23
CA GLN A 673 -19.05 -6.24 -27.89
C GLN A 673 -18.60 -7.66 -27.51
N GLY A 674 -18.50 -8.57 -28.44
CA GLY A 674 -18.05 -9.96 -28.20
C GLY A 674 -16.51 -10.14 -28.14
N ALA A 675 -15.72 -9.08 -28.36
CA ALA A 675 -14.28 -9.17 -28.29
C ALA A 675 -13.80 -9.12 -26.81
N PRO A 676 -12.67 -9.80 -26.47
CA PRO A 676 -12.09 -9.72 -25.14
C PRO A 676 -11.85 -8.27 -24.68
N ALA A 677 -12.20 -7.97 -23.45
CA ALA A 677 -12.14 -6.61 -22.90
C ALA A 677 -10.73 -6.00 -23.04
N GLU A 678 -9.67 -6.77 -22.77
CA GLU A 678 -8.29 -6.33 -22.87
C GLU A 678 -7.88 -5.90 -24.29
N GLN A 679 -8.35 -6.62 -25.30
CA GLN A 679 -8.09 -6.25 -26.70
C GLN A 679 -8.84 -4.97 -27.08
N ARG A 680 -10.08 -4.81 -26.60
CA ARG A 680 -10.86 -3.58 -26.80
C ARG A 680 -10.17 -2.40 -26.09
N LEU A 681 -9.71 -2.57 -24.86
CA LEU A 681 -8.99 -1.55 -24.08
C LEU A 681 -7.71 -1.10 -24.81
N SER A 682 -6.91 -2.04 -25.30
CA SER A 682 -5.69 -1.71 -26.04
C SER A 682 -5.99 -1.00 -27.37
N ALA A 683 -7.08 -1.38 -28.06
CA ALA A 683 -7.52 -0.69 -29.25
C ALA A 683 -7.97 0.75 -28.97
N ILE A 684 -8.69 0.96 -27.85
CA ILE A 684 -9.12 2.30 -27.40
C ILE A 684 -7.91 3.17 -27.04
N GLU A 685 -6.93 2.62 -26.35
CA GLU A 685 -5.70 3.34 -25.99
C GLU A 685 -4.94 3.77 -27.25
N LEU A 686 -4.85 2.89 -28.26
CA LEU A 686 -4.25 3.24 -29.53
C LEU A 686 -5.01 4.36 -30.25
N LEU A 687 -6.36 4.33 -30.25
CA LEU A 687 -7.18 5.40 -30.85
C LEU A 687 -6.89 6.78 -30.24
N GLY A 688 -6.56 6.84 -28.93
CA GLY A 688 -6.11 8.06 -28.26
C GLY A 688 -4.76 8.59 -28.75
N GLN A 689 -4.01 7.84 -29.56
CA GLN A 689 -2.77 8.28 -30.21
C GLN A 689 -2.99 8.80 -31.63
N GLY A 690 -4.22 8.76 -32.13
CA GLY A 690 -4.58 9.25 -33.46
C GLY A 690 -4.94 10.74 -33.48
N GLU A 691 -5.79 11.09 -34.43
CA GLU A 691 -6.38 12.43 -34.59
C GLU A 691 -7.89 12.37 -34.28
N TRP A 692 -8.45 13.47 -33.79
CA TRP A 692 -9.89 13.56 -33.48
C TRP A 692 -10.76 13.26 -34.70
N SER A 693 -10.36 13.80 -35.87
CA SER A 693 -11.03 13.58 -37.15
C SER A 693 -11.23 12.12 -37.50
N ALA A 694 -10.27 11.27 -37.18
CA ALA A 694 -10.29 9.83 -37.47
C ALA A 694 -10.88 8.99 -36.34
N SER A 695 -10.60 9.33 -35.09
CA SER A 695 -10.94 8.50 -33.90
C SER A 695 -12.14 8.98 -33.13
N GLY A 696 -12.48 10.27 -33.19
CA GLY A 696 -13.43 10.94 -32.32
C GLY A 696 -14.82 10.31 -32.30
N ASN A 697 -15.40 10.04 -33.48
CA ASN A 697 -16.73 9.41 -33.57
C ASN A 697 -16.76 8.01 -32.89
N THR A 698 -15.71 7.23 -33.07
CA THR A 698 -15.61 5.91 -32.43
C THR A 698 -15.50 6.03 -30.92
N LEU A 699 -14.64 6.93 -30.42
CA LEU A 699 -14.44 7.14 -28.99
C LEU A 699 -15.70 7.68 -28.31
N VAL A 700 -16.41 8.60 -28.95
CA VAL A 700 -17.69 9.15 -28.43
C VAL A 700 -18.76 8.05 -28.31
N ARG A 701 -18.88 7.14 -29.29
CA ARG A 701 -19.79 6.01 -29.22
C ARG A 701 -19.46 5.03 -28.10
N LEU A 702 -18.23 4.99 -27.62
CA LEU A 702 -17.82 4.18 -26.47
C LEU A 702 -18.22 4.81 -25.13
N LEU A 703 -18.63 6.09 -25.10
CA LEU A 703 -19.15 6.76 -23.92
C LEU A 703 -20.64 6.52 -23.65
N GLU A 704 -21.34 5.86 -24.58
CA GLU A 704 -22.77 5.54 -24.43
C GLU A 704 -23.04 4.70 -23.18
N PRO A 705 -24.16 4.91 -22.45
CA PRO A 705 -24.48 4.23 -21.18
C PRO A 705 -24.66 2.71 -21.31
N GLN A 706 -24.87 2.20 -22.55
CA GLN A 706 -24.92 0.78 -22.83
C GLN A 706 -23.55 0.07 -22.75
N ARG A 707 -22.45 0.84 -22.72
CA ARG A 707 -21.09 0.31 -22.62
C ARG A 707 -20.70 0.07 -21.17
N GLU A 708 -19.82 -0.89 -20.96
CA GLU A 708 -19.25 -1.15 -19.64
C GLU A 708 -18.47 0.07 -19.13
N ALA A 709 -18.52 0.35 -17.83
CA ALA A 709 -17.83 1.51 -17.24
C ALA A 709 -16.33 1.51 -17.56
N VAL A 710 -15.68 0.35 -17.55
CA VAL A 710 -14.25 0.22 -17.86
C VAL A 710 -13.93 0.67 -19.30
N ILE A 711 -14.82 0.42 -20.26
CA ILE A 711 -14.70 0.85 -21.64
C ILE A 711 -14.95 2.35 -21.77
N GLN A 712 -15.98 2.87 -21.10
CA GLN A 712 -16.24 4.31 -21.06
C GLN A 712 -15.05 5.08 -20.46
N ILE A 713 -14.48 4.61 -19.35
CA ILE A 713 -13.31 5.22 -18.70
C ILE A 713 -12.08 5.17 -19.61
N ALA A 714 -11.87 4.07 -20.33
CA ALA A 714 -10.78 3.98 -21.31
C ALA A 714 -10.98 4.98 -22.46
N ALA A 715 -12.20 5.13 -22.97
CA ALA A 715 -12.52 6.13 -24.00
C ALA A 715 -12.33 7.57 -23.48
N VAL A 716 -12.72 7.87 -22.25
CA VAL A 716 -12.44 9.17 -21.60
C VAL A 716 -10.95 9.48 -21.59
N ARG A 717 -10.12 8.51 -21.16
CA ARG A 717 -8.66 8.65 -21.14
C ARG A 717 -8.08 8.83 -22.53
N ALA A 718 -8.55 8.05 -23.51
CA ALA A 718 -8.12 8.17 -24.89
C ALA A 718 -8.46 9.54 -25.50
N ILE A 719 -9.66 10.05 -25.26
CA ILE A 719 -10.09 11.40 -25.68
C ILE A 719 -9.20 12.47 -25.03
N GLY A 720 -8.85 12.31 -23.75
CA GLY A 720 -7.95 13.23 -23.05
C GLY A 720 -6.53 13.28 -23.64
N GLN A 721 -6.09 12.20 -24.30
CA GLN A 721 -4.78 12.13 -24.96
C GLN A 721 -4.76 12.83 -26.32
N LEU A 722 -5.94 12.98 -26.97
CA LEU A 722 -6.06 13.73 -28.21
C LEU A 722 -5.80 15.22 -27.95
N ARG A 723 -5.11 15.90 -28.89
CA ARG A 723 -4.61 17.26 -28.69
C ARG A 723 -5.61 18.35 -29.05
N GLU A 724 -6.67 17.99 -29.74
CA GLU A 724 -7.69 18.95 -30.20
C GLU A 724 -8.65 19.32 -29.06
N THR A 725 -8.96 20.63 -28.97
CA THR A 725 -9.89 21.16 -27.95
C THR A 725 -11.30 20.56 -28.07
N GLN A 726 -11.73 20.26 -29.30
CA GLN A 726 -13.02 19.64 -29.58
C GLN A 726 -13.14 18.26 -28.90
N ALA A 727 -12.05 17.51 -28.80
CA ALA A 727 -12.03 16.23 -28.09
C ALA A 727 -12.40 16.42 -26.61
N ALA A 728 -11.78 17.38 -25.95
CA ALA A 728 -12.07 17.69 -24.54
C ALA A 728 -13.50 18.19 -24.33
N ALA A 729 -14.01 19.07 -25.22
CA ALA A 729 -15.39 19.57 -25.15
C ALA A 729 -16.42 18.45 -25.24
N SER A 730 -16.13 17.39 -25.99
CA SER A 730 -17.00 16.22 -26.07
C SER A 730 -17.20 15.47 -24.76
N LEU A 731 -16.27 15.55 -23.82
CA LEU A 731 -16.36 14.90 -22.50
C LEU A 731 -17.30 15.63 -21.55
N VAL A 732 -17.38 16.97 -21.67
CA VAL A 732 -18.17 17.85 -20.78
C VAL A 732 -19.46 18.33 -21.43
N GLU A 733 -19.84 17.76 -22.56
CA GLU A 733 -21.10 18.06 -23.24
C GLU A 733 -22.26 17.70 -22.30
N PRO A 734 -23.23 18.62 -22.04
CA PRO A 734 -24.22 18.49 -20.96
C PRO A 734 -25.03 17.18 -20.99
N ALA A 735 -25.49 16.75 -22.16
CA ALA A 735 -26.28 15.54 -22.27
C ALA A 735 -25.47 14.28 -21.93
N ARG A 736 -24.20 14.21 -22.33
CA ARG A 736 -23.30 13.12 -21.96
C ARG A 736 -22.91 13.16 -20.50
N TRP A 737 -22.61 14.36 -19.98
CA TRP A 737 -22.29 14.54 -18.56
C TRP A 737 -23.40 13.96 -17.66
N GLN A 738 -24.66 14.24 -18.00
CA GLN A 738 -25.82 13.71 -17.28
C GLN A 738 -25.96 12.19 -17.43
N ALA A 739 -25.49 11.59 -18.52
CA ALA A 739 -25.55 10.16 -18.76
C ALA A 739 -24.43 9.37 -18.06
N TYR A 740 -23.38 10.01 -17.59
CA TYR A 740 -22.27 9.34 -16.95
C TYR A 740 -22.59 8.86 -15.52
N THR A 741 -22.12 7.66 -15.19
CA THR A 741 -22.09 7.17 -13.80
C THR A 741 -21.06 7.93 -12.96
N PRO A 742 -21.10 7.89 -11.62
CA PRO A 742 -20.12 8.55 -10.77
C PRO A 742 -18.68 8.19 -11.09
N GLN A 743 -18.40 6.92 -11.42
CA GLN A 743 -17.06 6.47 -11.78
C GLN A 743 -16.58 7.10 -13.10
N VAL A 744 -17.45 7.21 -14.09
CA VAL A 744 -17.13 7.84 -15.38
C VAL A 744 -16.94 9.35 -15.20
N ARG A 745 -17.80 10.02 -14.41
CA ARG A 745 -17.65 11.44 -14.08
C ARG A 745 -16.33 11.74 -13.40
N ASP A 746 -15.94 10.91 -12.43
CA ASP A 746 -14.64 11.04 -11.75
C ASP A 746 -13.47 10.91 -12.73
N ALA A 747 -13.54 9.97 -13.66
CA ALA A 747 -12.55 9.81 -14.72
C ALA A 747 -12.51 11.03 -15.65
N VAL A 748 -13.66 11.59 -16.04
CA VAL A 748 -13.73 12.83 -16.84
C VAL A 748 -13.09 14.00 -16.09
N LEU A 749 -13.47 14.23 -14.83
CA LEU A 749 -12.87 15.31 -14.01
C LEU A 749 -11.37 15.13 -13.84
N THR A 750 -10.91 13.90 -13.64
CA THR A 750 -9.49 13.59 -13.54
C THR A 750 -8.74 13.97 -14.82
N VAL A 751 -9.30 13.62 -15.99
CA VAL A 751 -8.71 13.94 -17.29
C VAL A 751 -8.72 15.43 -17.57
N VAL A 752 -9.86 16.11 -17.40
CA VAL A 752 -9.97 17.54 -17.74
C VAL A 752 -9.21 18.43 -16.75
N LEU A 753 -8.90 17.97 -15.54
CA LEU A 753 -8.06 18.68 -14.57
C LEU A 753 -6.56 18.38 -14.70
N SER A 754 -6.16 17.48 -15.61
CA SER A 754 -4.75 17.10 -15.78
C SER A 754 -3.91 18.10 -16.58
N GLU A 755 -4.51 18.88 -17.45
CA GLU A 755 -3.82 19.86 -18.31
C GLU A 755 -4.56 21.19 -18.36
N GLU A 756 -3.83 22.33 -18.31
CA GLU A 756 -4.41 23.68 -18.27
C GLU A 756 -5.39 23.97 -19.41
N ARG A 757 -5.09 23.49 -20.63
CA ARG A 757 -5.97 23.65 -21.80
C ARG A 757 -7.34 22.99 -21.60
N LEU A 758 -7.39 21.88 -20.85
CA LEU A 758 -8.61 21.12 -20.57
C LEU A 758 -9.40 21.74 -19.41
N VAL A 759 -8.71 22.34 -18.43
CA VAL A 759 -9.34 23.06 -17.31
C VAL A 759 -10.23 24.19 -17.81
N SER A 760 -9.80 24.92 -18.83
CA SER A 760 -10.62 25.99 -19.39
C SER A 760 -11.95 25.48 -19.95
N VAL A 761 -11.95 24.33 -20.63
CA VAL A 761 -13.17 23.70 -21.15
C VAL A 761 -14.13 23.29 -20.04
N LEU A 762 -13.61 22.78 -18.91
CA LEU A 762 -14.41 22.48 -17.72
C LEU A 762 -15.04 23.74 -17.13
N LEU A 763 -14.25 24.81 -16.95
CA LEU A 763 -14.77 26.07 -16.40
C LEU A 763 -15.81 26.73 -17.33
N ASP A 764 -15.72 26.53 -18.67
CA ASP A 764 -16.75 26.95 -19.63
C ASP A 764 -18.05 26.16 -19.40
N ALA A 765 -17.95 24.84 -19.20
CA ALA A 765 -19.11 24.00 -18.95
C ALA A 765 -19.80 24.33 -17.60
N VAL A 766 -19.03 24.68 -16.57
CA VAL A 766 -19.57 25.15 -15.29
C VAL A 766 -20.22 26.54 -15.45
N ALA A 767 -19.56 27.47 -16.13
CA ALA A 767 -20.08 28.83 -16.38
C ALA A 767 -21.41 28.82 -17.15
N SER A 768 -21.54 27.92 -18.12
CA SER A 768 -22.79 27.73 -18.89
C SER A 768 -23.84 26.90 -18.16
N ARG A 769 -23.58 26.46 -16.92
CA ARG A 769 -24.44 25.56 -16.11
C ARG A 769 -24.70 24.18 -16.76
N GLY A 770 -23.87 23.79 -17.71
CA GLY A 770 -23.90 22.43 -18.25
C GLY A 770 -23.42 21.37 -17.25
N ILE A 771 -22.55 21.79 -16.34
CA ILE A 771 -22.08 21.01 -15.18
C ILE A 771 -22.33 21.85 -13.93
N SER A 772 -22.96 21.26 -12.91
CA SER A 772 -23.14 21.93 -11.61
C SER A 772 -21.78 22.15 -10.94
N ALA A 773 -21.59 23.30 -10.32
CA ALA A 773 -20.39 23.58 -9.54
C ALA A 773 -20.20 22.57 -8.39
N SER A 774 -21.30 22.13 -7.77
CA SER A 774 -21.28 21.10 -6.71
C SER A 774 -20.70 19.76 -7.19
N ALA A 775 -20.81 19.42 -8.47
CA ALA A 775 -20.27 18.16 -9.03
C ALA A 775 -18.73 18.08 -8.97
N LEU A 776 -18.01 19.20 -8.81
CA LEU A 776 -16.56 19.22 -8.68
C LEU A 776 -16.09 18.81 -7.29
N GLY A 777 -16.89 19.09 -6.26
CA GLY A 777 -16.54 18.86 -4.86
C GLY A 777 -15.46 19.82 -4.31
N ALA A 778 -15.44 20.02 -2.99
CA ALA A 778 -14.59 21.01 -2.32
C ALA A 778 -13.08 20.84 -2.59
N SER A 779 -12.60 19.61 -2.70
CA SER A 779 -11.17 19.31 -2.94
C SER A 779 -10.69 19.83 -4.30
N ARG A 780 -11.49 19.62 -5.37
CA ARG A 780 -11.15 20.09 -6.71
C ARG A 780 -11.27 21.61 -6.84
N TRP A 781 -12.27 22.19 -6.18
CA TRP A 781 -12.39 23.65 -6.09
C TRP A 781 -11.18 24.28 -5.42
N ARG A 782 -10.72 23.77 -4.29
CA ARG A 782 -9.48 24.26 -3.63
C ARG A 782 -8.26 24.21 -4.56
N ARG A 783 -8.13 23.15 -5.38
CA ARG A 783 -7.05 23.08 -6.38
C ARG A 783 -7.18 24.16 -7.47
N LEU A 784 -8.40 24.41 -7.93
CA LEU A 784 -8.67 25.41 -8.97
C LEU A 784 -8.47 26.84 -8.46
N THR A 785 -8.95 27.16 -7.26
CA THR A 785 -8.79 28.49 -6.62
C THR A 785 -7.37 28.75 -6.12
N ALA A 786 -6.55 27.71 -5.97
CA ALA A 786 -5.12 27.80 -5.69
C ALA A 786 -4.25 27.55 -6.94
N HIS A 787 -4.82 27.57 -8.14
CA HIS A 787 -4.09 27.23 -9.36
C HIS A 787 -2.97 28.23 -9.67
N ARG A 788 -1.81 27.74 -10.13
CA ARG A 788 -0.63 28.56 -10.44
C ARG A 788 -0.90 29.59 -11.57
N ASN A 789 -1.75 29.22 -12.54
CA ASN A 789 -2.16 30.11 -13.61
C ASN A 789 -3.20 31.10 -13.08
N PRO A 790 -2.92 32.45 -13.09
CA PRO A 790 -3.81 33.48 -12.54
C PRO A 790 -5.18 33.53 -13.24
N ALA A 791 -5.24 33.30 -14.55
CA ALA A 791 -6.49 33.36 -15.31
C ALA A 791 -7.45 32.23 -14.90
N ILE A 792 -6.92 30.99 -14.70
CA ILE A 792 -7.69 29.86 -14.20
C ILE A 792 -8.15 30.15 -12.77
N ARG A 793 -7.25 30.62 -11.91
CA ARG A 793 -7.56 30.93 -10.51
C ARG A 793 -8.68 31.95 -10.37
N GLN A 794 -8.55 33.11 -11.01
CA GLN A 794 -9.57 34.18 -10.96
C GLN A 794 -10.93 33.69 -11.46
N ARG A 795 -10.93 32.94 -12.54
CA ARG A 795 -12.15 32.39 -13.10
C ARG A 795 -12.80 31.35 -12.17
N ALA A 796 -12.00 30.48 -11.55
CA ALA A 796 -12.47 29.50 -10.58
C ALA A 796 -13.05 30.19 -9.34
N GLU A 797 -12.38 31.22 -8.81
CA GLU A 797 -12.87 32.01 -7.68
C GLU A 797 -14.22 32.70 -7.99
N ALA A 798 -14.35 33.26 -9.18
CA ALA A 798 -15.61 33.92 -9.61
C ALA A 798 -16.77 32.91 -9.68
N LEU A 799 -16.55 31.72 -10.21
CA LEU A 799 -17.56 30.65 -10.30
C LEU A 799 -17.90 30.05 -8.93
N TYR A 800 -16.91 29.85 -8.09
CA TYR A 800 -17.12 29.34 -6.73
C TYR A 800 -17.94 30.35 -5.88
N ASN A 801 -17.58 31.62 -5.89
CA ASN A 801 -18.28 32.65 -5.15
C ASN A 801 -19.70 32.90 -5.67
N ALA A 802 -19.95 32.71 -6.96
CA ALA A 802 -21.31 32.81 -7.52
C ALA A 802 -22.27 31.76 -6.98
N GLU A 803 -21.76 30.55 -6.66
CA GLU A 803 -22.53 29.47 -6.01
C GLU A 803 -22.86 29.82 -4.55
N GLU A 804 -21.89 30.38 -3.81
CA GLU A 804 -22.10 30.81 -2.41
C GLU A 804 -23.13 31.94 -2.22
N THR A 805 -23.46 32.68 -3.25
CA THR A 805 -24.45 33.76 -3.20
C THR A 805 -25.86 33.34 -3.59
N GLY A 806 -26.10 32.07 -3.87
CA GLY A 806 -27.41 31.54 -4.27
C GLY A 806 -28.48 31.65 -3.18
N THR A 807 -29.79 31.60 -3.57
CA THR A 807 -30.93 31.79 -2.67
C THR A 807 -30.94 30.82 -1.49
N ALA A 808 -30.56 29.53 -1.71
CA ALA A 808 -30.48 28.52 -0.65
C ALA A 808 -29.39 28.83 0.37
N MET A 809 -28.25 29.32 -0.11
CA MET A 809 -27.16 29.75 0.77
C MET A 809 -27.57 30.98 1.61
N GLN A 810 -28.30 31.90 1.04
CA GLN A 810 -28.85 33.05 1.80
C GLN A 810 -29.85 32.61 2.87
N VAL A 811 -30.69 31.60 2.60
CA VAL A 811 -31.59 31.00 3.60
C VAL A 811 -30.79 30.36 4.73
N TYR A 812 -29.77 29.60 4.40
CA TYR A 812 -28.85 28.97 5.38
C TYR A 812 -28.20 30.06 6.27
N GLN A 813 -27.58 31.07 5.65
CA GLN A 813 -26.89 32.14 6.39
C GLN A 813 -27.82 32.90 7.35
N ARG A 814 -29.09 33.08 6.99
CA ARG A 814 -30.09 33.69 7.88
C ARG A 814 -30.49 32.78 9.04
N LYS A 815 -30.62 31.45 8.80
CA LYS A 815 -31.04 30.49 9.83
C LYS A 815 -29.91 30.11 10.79
N LEU A 816 -28.67 30.15 10.33
CA LEU A 816 -27.52 29.67 11.08
C LEU A 816 -27.38 30.30 12.47
N PRO A 817 -27.45 31.67 12.65
CA PRO A 817 -27.34 32.26 13.96
C PRO A 817 -28.49 31.83 14.91
N ASP A 818 -29.72 31.75 14.40
CA ASP A 818 -30.88 31.36 15.17
C ASP A 818 -30.80 29.92 15.65
N VAL A 819 -30.40 29.00 14.80
CA VAL A 819 -30.26 27.57 15.15
C VAL A 819 -29.13 27.36 16.16
N LEU A 820 -27.97 28.02 15.95
CA LEU A 820 -26.83 27.87 16.85
C LEU A 820 -27.05 28.57 18.23
N ALA A 821 -27.97 29.52 18.32
CA ALA A 821 -28.35 30.16 19.59
C ALA A 821 -29.15 29.22 20.51
N HIS A 822 -29.76 28.16 19.96
CA HIS A 822 -30.50 27.18 20.74
C HIS A 822 -29.60 26.07 21.29
N THR A 823 -29.75 25.73 22.55
CA THR A 823 -29.14 24.53 23.12
C THR A 823 -30.02 23.35 22.74
N GLY A 824 -29.49 22.51 21.77
CA GLY A 824 -30.21 21.34 21.27
C GLY A 824 -30.30 20.22 22.34
N ASP A 825 -31.45 19.55 22.37
CA ASP A 825 -31.69 18.37 23.22
C ASP A 825 -31.75 17.10 22.38
N PRO A 826 -30.77 16.17 22.54
CA PRO A 826 -30.76 14.93 21.78
C PRO A 826 -32.02 14.06 21.94
N ALA A 827 -32.66 14.11 23.14
CA ALA A 827 -33.86 13.30 23.38
C ALA A 827 -35.07 13.82 22.58
N ARG A 828 -35.23 15.12 22.47
CA ARG A 828 -36.26 15.76 21.63
C ARG A 828 -35.96 15.60 20.14
N GLY A 829 -34.69 15.59 19.75
CA GLY A 829 -34.25 15.48 18.35
C GLY A 829 -34.57 14.12 17.68
N ALA A 830 -34.86 13.08 18.44
CA ALA A 830 -35.31 11.81 17.91
C ALA A 830 -36.66 11.89 17.16
N ALA A 831 -37.56 12.77 17.60
CA ALA A 831 -38.89 12.91 16.99
C ALA A 831 -38.84 13.53 15.58
N PRO A 832 -38.13 14.66 15.31
CA PRO A 832 -37.95 15.17 13.97
C PRO A 832 -37.16 14.19 13.06
N PHE A 833 -36.15 13.48 13.60
CA PHE A 833 -35.45 12.45 12.83
C PHE A 833 -36.41 11.35 12.34
N THR A 834 -37.24 10.82 13.26
CA THR A 834 -38.23 9.79 12.91
C THR A 834 -39.28 10.30 11.92
N ARG A 835 -39.65 11.57 11.99
CA ARG A 835 -40.65 12.15 11.12
C ARG A 835 -40.15 12.43 9.71
N TYR A 836 -38.90 12.92 9.57
CA TYR A 836 -38.42 13.49 8.31
C TYR A 836 -37.21 12.73 7.67
N CYS A 837 -36.44 11.98 8.46
CA CYS A 837 -35.17 11.43 8.02
C CYS A 837 -35.13 9.91 7.93
N VAL A 838 -35.80 9.21 8.87
CA VAL A 838 -35.68 7.75 9.04
C VAL A 838 -36.12 6.94 7.82
N ALA A 839 -37.02 7.45 6.98
CA ALA A 839 -37.46 6.77 5.78
C ALA A 839 -36.33 6.54 4.77
N CYS A 840 -35.38 7.48 4.70
CA CYS A 840 -34.29 7.45 3.75
C CYS A 840 -32.91 7.14 4.39
N HIS A 841 -32.70 7.53 5.65
CA HIS A 841 -31.40 7.44 6.30
C HIS A 841 -31.38 6.41 7.43
N THR A 842 -30.32 5.63 7.47
CA THR A 842 -29.98 4.83 8.65
C THR A 842 -29.25 5.69 9.67
N PHE A 843 -29.62 5.55 10.95
CA PHE A 843 -28.89 6.13 12.08
C PHE A 843 -28.88 5.13 13.24
N ASN A 844 -27.69 4.79 13.78
CA ASN A 844 -27.50 3.79 14.84
C ASN A 844 -28.19 2.44 14.53
N GLY A 845 -28.08 1.99 13.27
CA GLY A 845 -28.64 0.72 12.81
C GLY A 845 -30.16 0.70 12.54
N THR A 846 -30.84 1.83 12.66
CA THR A 846 -32.30 1.93 12.42
C THR A 846 -32.57 2.93 11.29
N GLY A 847 -33.40 2.58 10.33
CA GLY A 847 -33.85 3.48 9.25
C GLY A 847 -33.65 2.90 7.85
N GLY A 848 -33.95 3.75 6.85
CA GLY A 848 -33.85 3.43 5.43
C GLY A 848 -32.41 3.47 4.89
N VAL A 849 -32.23 2.95 3.69
CA VAL A 849 -30.92 2.83 3.00
C VAL A 849 -30.90 3.58 1.66
N VAL A 850 -31.83 4.48 1.44
CA VAL A 850 -31.89 5.32 0.23
C VAL A 850 -30.85 6.44 0.29
N GLY A 851 -30.76 7.11 1.44
CA GLY A 851 -29.72 8.08 1.75
C GLY A 851 -28.53 7.44 2.46
N PRO A 852 -27.44 8.21 2.69
CA PRO A 852 -26.27 7.73 3.43
C PRO A 852 -26.60 7.40 4.89
N ASP A 853 -25.85 6.45 5.45
CA ASP A 853 -25.89 6.17 6.90
C ASP A 853 -25.32 7.37 7.67
N LEU A 854 -26.12 7.94 8.54
CA LEU A 854 -25.77 9.10 9.36
C LEU A 854 -25.07 8.76 10.69
N SER A 855 -24.86 7.47 10.99
CA SER A 855 -24.22 7.05 12.24
C SER A 855 -22.80 7.59 12.40
N GLY A 856 -22.12 7.88 11.28
CA GLY A 856 -20.76 8.39 11.23
C GLY A 856 -20.61 9.92 11.26
N ILE A 857 -21.70 10.69 11.15
CA ILE A 857 -21.61 12.16 10.99
C ILE A 857 -21.52 12.96 12.30
N ARG A 858 -21.53 12.29 13.45
CA ARG A 858 -21.56 12.94 14.78
C ARG A 858 -20.43 13.95 15.03
N ASN A 859 -19.29 13.77 14.34
CA ASN A 859 -18.13 14.64 14.47
C ASN A 859 -18.18 15.85 13.51
N GLN A 860 -19.16 15.90 12.61
CA GLN A 860 -19.33 17.08 11.75
C GLN A 860 -19.77 18.30 12.58
N PRO A 861 -19.29 19.50 12.23
CA PRO A 861 -19.77 20.75 12.85
C PRO A 861 -21.28 20.91 12.67
N ALA A 862 -21.93 21.57 13.62
CA ALA A 862 -23.40 21.77 13.61
C ALA A 862 -23.85 22.61 12.40
N ASP A 863 -23.05 23.60 12.03
CA ASP A 863 -23.24 24.44 10.85
C ASP A 863 -23.18 23.65 9.55
N ALA A 864 -22.26 22.70 9.43
CA ALA A 864 -22.19 21.82 8.26
C ALA A 864 -23.44 20.91 8.15
N LEU A 865 -23.89 20.33 9.26
CA LEU A 865 -25.12 19.52 9.26
C LEU A 865 -26.34 20.37 8.89
N LEU A 866 -26.43 21.59 9.40
CA LEU A 866 -27.52 22.53 9.04
C LEU A 866 -27.47 22.88 7.55
N LEU A 867 -26.28 23.10 6.99
CA LEU A 867 -26.10 23.42 5.57
C LEU A 867 -26.70 22.32 4.67
N HIS A 868 -26.40 21.04 4.95
CA HIS A 868 -26.93 19.92 4.18
C HIS A 868 -28.44 19.70 4.35
N ILE A 869 -29.02 20.11 5.49
CA ILE A 869 -30.49 20.06 5.70
C ILE A 869 -31.20 21.17 4.92
N VAL A 870 -30.64 22.39 4.94
CA VAL A 870 -31.21 23.58 4.27
C VAL A 870 -31.00 23.55 2.76
N PHE A 871 -29.81 23.06 2.36
CA PHE A 871 -29.40 23.04 0.96
C PHE A 871 -28.89 21.64 0.58
N PRO A 872 -29.77 20.66 0.37
CA PRO A 872 -29.39 19.29 0.03
C PRO A 872 -28.60 19.15 -1.28
N ASP A 873 -28.75 20.11 -2.20
CA ASP A 873 -28.04 20.13 -3.48
C ASP A 873 -26.64 20.74 -3.38
N TYR A 874 -26.28 21.29 -2.21
CA TYR A 874 -24.96 21.91 -2.01
C TYR A 874 -23.82 20.93 -2.24
N GLU A 875 -23.95 19.71 -1.73
CA GLU A 875 -22.99 18.64 -1.93
C GLU A 875 -23.71 17.29 -1.85
N ILE A 876 -23.83 16.61 -2.98
CA ILE A 876 -24.39 15.26 -3.01
C ILE A 876 -23.22 14.27 -2.83
N THR A 877 -23.31 13.44 -1.79
CA THR A 877 -22.31 12.40 -1.53
C THR A 877 -22.15 11.49 -2.76
N PRO A 878 -20.92 11.26 -3.25
CA PRO A 878 -20.67 10.37 -4.40
C PRO A 878 -21.34 9.00 -4.22
N GLY A 879 -22.07 8.55 -5.25
CA GLY A 879 -22.87 7.33 -5.22
C GLY A 879 -24.28 7.50 -4.67
N TYR A 880 -24.69 8.73 -4.32
CA TYR A 880 -26.08 9.05 -3.92
C TYR A 880 -26.80 9.96 -4.92
N GLU A 881 -26.22 10.17 -6.11
CA GLU A 881 -26.88 10.86 -7.20
C GLU A 881 -28.09 10.03 -7.68
N ALA A 882 -29.19 10.73 -7.98
CA ALA A 882 -30.35 10.11 -8.57
C ALA A 882 -30.18 9.93 -10.08
N TYR A 883 -30.65 8.83 -10.61
CA TYR A 883 -30.69 8.52 -12.04
C TYR A 883 -32.10 8.20 -12.49
N THR A 884 -32.47 8.66 -13.67
CA THR A 884 -33.65 8.23 -14.42
C THR A 884 -33.18 7.33 -15.56
N VAL A 885 -33.59 6.06 -15.55
CA VAL A 885 -33.23 5.08 -16.58
C VAL A 885 -34.50 4.65 -17.32
N GLN A 886 -34.50 4.83 -18.65
CA GLN A 886 -35.52 4.26 -19.54
C GLN A 886 -34.98 2.95 -20.09
N ILE A 887 -35.78 1.90 -20.02
CA ILE A 887 -35.44 0.57 -20.52
C ILE A 887 -36.28 0.17 -21.76
N GLY A 888 -35.80 -0.87 -22.44
CA GLY A 888 -36.32 -1.31 -23.73
C GLY A 888 -37.81 -1.61 -23.78
N ASP A 889 -38.40 -2.07 -22.68
CA ASP A 889 -39.81 -2.40 -22.50
C ASP A 889 -40.70 -1.17 -22.21
N GLY A 890 -40.14 0.03 -22.19
CA GLY A 890 -40.84 1.30 -21.98
C GLY A 890 -40.95 1.74 -20.50
N ARG A 891 -40.48 0.94 -19.53
CA ARG A 891 -40.47 1.36 -18.13
C ARG A 891 -39.40 2.42 -17.86
N THR A 892 -39.70 3.30 -16.94
CA THR A 892 -38.76 4.28 -16.41
C THR A 892 -38.53 3.99 -14.93
N ILE A 893 -37.26 3.84 -14.54
CA ILE A 893 -36.84 3.59 -13.16
C ILE A 893 -36.06 4.81 -12.69
N VAL A 894 -36.45 5.35 -11.53
CA VAL A 894 -35.78 6.49 -10.88
C VAL A 894 -35.24 6.03 -9.53
N GLY A 895 -33.96 6.24 -9.30
CA GLY A 895 -33.31 5.84 -8.05
C GLY A 895 -31.84 6.21 -8.03
N ARG A 896 -31.20 6.01 -6.88
CA ARG A 896 -29.73 6.13 -6.80
C ARG A 896 -29.05 4.92 -7.41
N LEU A 897 -27.87 5.14 -7.98
CA LEU A 897 -27.04 4.03 -8.45
C LEU A 897 -26.45 3.29 -7.23
N GLU A 898 -26.91 2.08 -7.00
CA GLU A 898 -26.49 1.25 -5.86
C GLU A 898 -25.21 0.46 -6.18
N SER A 899 -25.16 -0.12 -7.35
CA SER A 899 -23.99 -0.86 -7.81
C SER A 899 -23.89 -0.87 -9.34
N GLU A 900 -22.69 -1.09 -9.81
CA GLU A 900 -22.36 -1.14 -11.22
C GLU A 900 -21.52 -2.40 -11.50
N ALA A 901 -21.99 -3.20 -12.44
CA ALA A 901 -21.30 -4.37 -12.95
C ALA A 901 -21.01 -4.22 -14.45
N PRO A 902 -20.12 -5.01 -15.04
CA PRO A 902 -19.83 -4.92 -16.48
C PRO A 902 -21.08 -4.96 -17.37
N ASN A 903 -22.04 -5.82 -17.04
CA ASN A 903 -23.23 -6.05 -17.87
C ASN A 903 -24.52 -5.46 -17.30
N SER A 904 -24.51 -4.86 -16.12
CA SER A 904 -25.71 -4.34 -15.46
C SER A 904 -25.43 -3.13 -14.58
N VAL A 905 -26.47 -2.35 -14.31
CA VAL A 905 -26.52 -1.35 -13.24
C VAL A 905 -27.67 -1.69 -12.31
N THR A 906 -27.51 -1.46 -11.02
CA THR A 906 -28.57 -1.60 -10.04
C THR A 906 -28.96 -0.24 -9.50
N LEU A 907 -30.22 0.11 -9.65
CA LEU A 907 -30.79 1.32 -9.05
C LEU A 907 -31.61 0.96 -7.82
N ARG A 908 -31.46 1.74 -6.76
CA ARG A 908 -32.33 1.69 -5.57
C ARG A 908 -33.29 2.86 -5.63
N ASP A 909 -34.57 2.56 -5.71
CA ASP A 909 -35.63 3.58 -5.78
C ASP A 909 -35.90 4.24 -4.42
N GLY A 910 -36.77 5.25 -4.42
CA GLY A 910 -37.15 6.00 -3.22
C GLY A 910 -37.89 5.16 -2.16
N THR A 911 -38.36 3.96 -2.50
CA THR A 911 -38.97 3.01 -1.54
C THR A 911 -37.94 2.08 -0.91
N GLY A 912 -36.67 2.12 -1.38
CA GLY A 912 -35.59 1.22 -0.96
C GLY A 912 -35.51 -0.09 -1.74
N GLN A 913 -36.31 -0.27 -2.79
CA GLN A 913 -36.26 -1.46 -3.65
C GLN A 913 -35.13 -1.35 -4.67
N SER A 914 -34.37 -2.45 -4.85
CA SER A 914 -33.29 -2.53 -5.83
C SER A 914 -33.77 -3.09 -7.15
N HIS A 915 -33.41 -2.43 -8.25
CA HIS A 915 -33.74 -2.79 -9.62
C HIS A 915 -32.46 -3.04 -10.41
N ALA A 916 -32.17 -4.30 -10.72
CA ALA A 916 -31.04 -4.66 -11.60
C ALA A 916 -31.47 -4.50 -13.07
N ILE A 917 -30.71 -3.72 -13.83
CA ILE A 917 -31.01 -3.37 -15.23
C ILE A 917 -29.82 -3.82 -16.07
N VAL A 918 -30.07 -4.64 -17.08
CA VAL A 918 -29.03 -5.06 -18.03
C VAL A 918 -28.67 -3.88 -18.92
N ARG A 919 -27.39 -3.62 -19.13
CA ARG A 919 -26.92 -2.44 -19.86
C ARG A 919 -27.43 -2.37 -21.29
N THR A 920 -27.56 -3.51 -22.00
CA THR A 920 -28.10 -3.56 -23.37
C THR A 920 -29.55 -3.10 -23.45
N ASP A 921 -30.31 -3.18 -22.37
CA ASP A 921 -31.70 -2.79 -22.33
C ASP A 921 -31.89 -1.30 -22.02
N ILE A 922 -30.85 -0.59 -21.62
CA ILE A 922 -30.87 0.84 -21.34
C ILE A 922 -31.07 1.61 -22.66
N LYS A 923 -32.17 2.33 -22.81
CA LYS A 923 -32.38 3.29 -23.87
C LYS A 923 -31.76 4.65 -23.57
N SER A 924 -31.97 5.10 -22.35
CA SER A 924 -31.34 6.34 -21.84
C SER A 924 -31.12 6.21 -20.34
N MET A 925 -30.08 6.87 -19.87
CA MET A 925 -29.72 7.02 -18.45
C MET A 925 -29.36 8.47 -18.23
N THR A 926 -30.02 9.13 -17.30
CA THR A 926 -29.82 10.57 -17.03
C THR A 926 -29.78 10.80 -15.54
N ALA A 927 -28.71 11.40 -15.04
CA ALA A 927 -28.63 11.82 -13.64
C ALA A 927 -29.50 13.05 -13.40
N ALA A 928 -30.17 13.06 -12.28
CA ALA A 928 -30.89 14.24 -11.81
C ALA A 928 -29.88 15.35 -11.44
N THR A 929 -30.30 16.58 -11.61
CA THR A 929 -29.54 17.77 -11.21
C THR A 929 -29.75 18.14 -9.73
N SER A 930 -30.71 17.48 -9.07
CA SER A 930 -31.07 17.70 -7.67
C SER A 930 -30.90 16.43 -6.83
N SER A 931 -30.71 16.62 -5.55
CA SER A 931 -30.66 15.53 -4.55
C SER A 931 -31.98 14.77 -4.46
N LEU A 932 -31.91 13.47 -4.08
CA LEU A 932 -33.09 12.73 -3.63
C LEU A 932 -33.64 13.25 -2.28
N MET A 933 -32.79 13.90 -1.48
CA MET A 933 -33.21 14.57 -0.26
C MET A 933 -34.09 15.79 -0.61
N PRO A 934 -35.34 15.88 -0.13
CA PRO A 934 -36.21 16.99 -0.48
C PRO A 934 -35.68 18.33 0.02
N ALA A 935 -35.69 19.35 -0.85
CA ALA A 935 -35.46 20.72 -0.42
C ALA A 935 -36.63 21.25 0.43
N GLY A 936 -36.32 22.21 1.33
CA GLY A 936 -37.32 22.85 2.15
C GLY A 936 -37.69 22.10 3.43
N LEU A 937 -36.98 21.05 3.80
CA LEU A 937 -37.13 20.38 5.12
C LEU A 937 -36.95 21.33 6.27
N ASP A 938 -36.07 22.30 6.14
CA ASP A 938 -35.83 23.36 7.10
C ASP A 938 -37.04 24.30 7.34
N GLN A 939 -37.97 24.36 6.39
CA GLN A 939 -39.20 25.15 6.53
C GLN A 939 -40.28 24.43 7.33
N THR A 940 -40.15 23.10 7.47
CA THR A 940 -41.10 22.27 8.23
C THR A 940 -40.70 22.13 9.70
N MET A 941 -39.55 22.67 10.08
CA MET A 941 -38.99 22.62 11.44
C MET A 941 -38.68 24.03 11.96
N SER A 942 -38.95 24.29 13.22
CA SER A 942 -38.48 25.50 13.92
C SER A 942 -36.97 25.46 14.15
N SER A 943 -36.36 26.62 14.38
CA SER A 943 -34.94 26.69 14.72
C SER A 943 -34.56 25.84 15.96
N GLY A 944 -35.46 25.71 16.94
CA GLY A 944 -35.27 24.82 18.09
C GLY A 944 -35.32 23.35 17.71
N GLU A 945 -36.28 22.92 16.86
CA GLU A 945 -36.32 21.52 16.36
C GLU A 945 -35.12 21.16 15.49
N LEU A 946 -34.59 22.09 14.71
CA LEU A 946 -33.36 21.91 13.94
C LEU A 946 -32.15 21.74 14.88
N ALA A 947 -32.05 22.55 15.93
CA ALA A 947 -31.00 22.40 16.93
C ALA A 947 -31.10 21.06 17.68
N ASP A 948 -32.31 20.63 18.06
CA ASP A 948 -32.57 19.34 18.71
C ASP A 948 -32.20 18.17 17.77
N LEU A 949 -32.58 18.24 16.48
CA LEU A 949 -32.24 17.25 15.48
C LEU A 949 -30.70 17.13 15.29
N ILE A 950 -29.99 18.26 15.17
CA ILE A 950 -28.55 18.30 15.07
C ILE A 950 -27.90 17.69 16.35
N ALA A 951 -28.42 18.03 17.53
CA ALA A 951 -27.93 17.44 18.76
C ALA A 951 -28.15 15.91 18.82
N TYR A 952 -29.30 15.43 18.31
CA TYR A 952 -29.57 13.98 18.18
C TYR A 952 -28.58 13.29 17.24
N LEU A 953 -28.35 13.82 16.04
CA LEU A 953 -27.39 13.29 15.07
C LEU A 953 -25.93 13.30 15.59
N LYS A 954 -25.61 14.20 16.51
CA LYS A 954 -24.31 14.28 17.19
C LYS A 954 -24.23 13.43 18.45
N SER A 955 -25.33 12.85 18.91
CA SER A 955 -25.36 12.02 20.11
C SER A 955 -24.64 10.68 19.89
N ALA A 956 -24.06 10.15 20.96
CA ALA A 956 -23.50 8.80 20.94
C ALA A 956 -24.63 7.77 20.86
N ALA A 957 -24.39 6.65 20.15
CA ALA A 957 -25.28 5.49 20.23
C ALA A 957 -25.41 5.05 21.72
N ARG A 958 -26.65 4.90 22.20
CA ARG A 958 -26.93 4.38 23.56
C ARG A 958 -26.66 2.89 23.64
#